data_e58d49db4037f3eb41a213008b2ec603
#
_entry.id   e58d49db4037f3eb41a213008b2ec603
#
_cell.length_a   1.000
_cell.length_b   1.000
_cell.length_c   1.000
_cell.angle_alpha   90.00
_cell.angle_beta   90.00
_cell.angle_gamma   90.00
#
_symmetry.space_group_name_H-M   'P 1'
#
loop_
_entity.id
_entity.type
_entity.pdbx_description
1 polymer ?
#
loop_
_entity_poly.entity_id
_entity_poly.type
_entity_poly.pdbx_seq_one_letter_code
_entity_poly.pdbx_strand_id
1 'polypeptide(L)'
;MEKSMKLDKITLGVCYYPEHWKEELWESDLTRMKEHGIEVVRIGEFAWNKFEPYEGVFTYEFFDRFLELANRAGIKVIFCTPTATPPAWLTDKYPEVLNADVNGTIYRHGLRRHNNYNSPVYREFTARIVDKIASHYGSNPAIIGWQIDNELNCETNVFYSKADHIAFRAYLKEKFRTLDALNDAMGTAFWNQTYTSWEELHLTRPTVNGVNNPHLSLEEKRFISHSAISFCKLQADIIRKYVGDRQFITTNGVFGHLDSHEMTDAALDFITFDSYPNFAYDLDPRVRDSSTYILDDRDWSWNLMKTRSISPVFGIMEQQSGPGGWDARMRQPAPKPGQMRLWSLQSIAHGADYVGYFRWRTCWIGNEIYWHGLNDYSNQPNRRLEELKRVRDDAARLAKLAGAGYKAEIALVRDYANEWDGEQDMWHGPLQQFSEKGWFAAAQKNHAPMDLLYLRNNSLKKTTVEELLKYKILIYPHATILTEDVAALLKAYVEQGGLLVMGSRTGYKDEFGRCPMRPMPGFAGEICGVRVSDYTHVGPTDGAQHAVWDGEELEAPIFNDILEPCGGAEVLAAFKGNYYDGSPALVRNTLGRGKAYYFGAGFSANTAETFLRKLGFANPYGGLLELPAEAEVAVRSKDGADYIFVLNYMPSAIRLNAKQPMIDLLTGKKISGAVELNGYGVMVLDKC
;
A
#
# COMPACT_ATOMS: atom_id res chain seq x y z
N MET A 1 -20.05 -0.11 -6.87
CA MET A 1 -19.90 1.04 -5.96
C MET A 1 -18.44 1.17 -5.58
N GLU A 2 -17.96 2.39 -5.36
CA GLU A 2 -16.59 2.63 -4.92
C GLU A 2 -16.36 2.07 -3.50
N LYS A 3 -15.29 1.34 -3.31
CA LYS A 3 -14.91 0.69 -2.05
C LYS A 3 -14.23 1.69 -1.12
N SER A 4 -15.02 2.56 -0.51
CA SER A 4 -14.58 3.67 0.33
C SER A 4 -15.25 3.64 1.70
N MET A 5 -14.50 4.02 2.73
CA MET A 5 -15.03 4.24 4.07
C MET A 5 -16.05 5.39 4.06
N LYS A 6 -17.14 5.24 4.79
CA LYS A 6 -18.20 6.25 4.88
C LYS A 6 -18.43 6.62 6.33
N LEU A 7 -17.93 7.78 6.71
CA LEU A 7 -18.14 8.40 8.03
C LEU A 7 -18.63 9.83 7.84
N ASP A 8 -19.47 10.30 8.77
CA ASP A 8 -20.00 11.66 8.75
C ASP A 8 -18.99 12.72 9.22
N LYS A 9 -17.91 12.27 9.87
CA LYS A 9 -16.82 13.10 10.38
C LYS A 9 -15.53 12.29 10.47
N ILE A 10 -14.40 12.99 10.56
CA ILE A 10 -13.12 12.37 10.89
C ILE A 10 -13.20 11.85 12.32
N THR A 11 -12.97 10.54 12.48
CA THR A 11 -13.20 9.80 13.73
C THR A 11 -11.89 9.27 14.29
N LEU A 12 -11.68 9.40 15.60
CA LEU A 12 -10.52 8.87 16.29
C LEU A 12 -10.86 7.57 17.01
N GLY A 13 -9.98 6.60 16.90
CA GLY A 13 -10.08 5.32 17.57
C GLY A 13 -8.78 4.86 18.22
N VAL A 14 -8.81 3.66 18.80
CA VAL A 14 -7.62 3.06 19.41
C VAL A 14 -7.74 1.54 19.44
N CYS A 15 -6.61 0.85 19.29
CA CYS A 15 -6.53 -0.59 19.57
C CYS A 15 -6.51 -0.82 21.08
N TYR A 16 -7.35 -1.72 21.52
CA TYR A 16 -7.44 -2.10 22.92
C TYR A 16 -7.54 -3.62 23.05
N TYR A 17 -6.84 -4.17 23.99
CA TYR A 17 -6.77 -5.62 24.24
C TYR A 17 -7.30 -5.89 25.64
N PRO A 18 -8.63 -6.05 25.83
CA PRO A 18 -9.21 -6.30 27.16
C PRO A 18 -8.55 -7.46 27.87
N GLU A 19 -8.15 -8.49 27.12
CA GLU A 19 -7.49 -9.70 27.62
C GLU A 19 -6.08 -9.48 28.19
N HIS A 20 -5.46 -8.32 27.93
CA HIS A 20 -4.15 -7.95 28.48
C HIS A 20 -4.25 -7.20 29.83
N TRP A 21 -5.45 -6.80 30.23
CA TRP A 21 -5.68 -5.94 31.38
C TRP A 21 -6.69 -6.55 32.34
N LYS A 22 -6.57 -6.21 33.63
CA LYS A 22 -7.58 -6.60 34.63
C LYS A 22 -8.90 -5.90 34.33
N GLU A 23 -10.02 -6.59 34.56
CA GLU A 23 -11.35 -6.08 34.26
C GLU A 23 -11.69 -4.78 35.02
N GLU A 24 -11.15 -4.59 36.25
CA GLU A 24 -11.35 -3.38 37.05
C GLU A 24 -10.77 -2.10 36.38
N LEU A 25 -9.91 -2.25 35.39
CA LEU A 25 -9.33 -1.13 34.65
C LEU A 25 -10.18 -0.69 33.46
N TRP A 26 -11.06 -1.54 32.94
CA TRP A 26 -11.76 -1.31 31.69
C TRP A 26 -12.65 -0.05 31.71
N GLU A 27 -13.45 0.11 32.76
CA GLU A 27 -14.36 1.26 32.89
C GLU A 27 -13.60 2.59 32.96
N SER A 28 -12.51 2.62 33.73
CA SER A 28 -11.66 3.80 33.85
C SER A 28 -10.93 4.12 32.52
N ASP A 29 -10.49 3.09 31.79
CA ASP A 29 -9.85 3.26 30.49
C ASP A 29 -10.84 3.79 29.44
N LEU A 30 -12.03 3.22 29.34
CA LEU A 30 -13.08 3.68 28.43
C LEU A 30 -13.50 5.12 28.73
N THR A 31 -13.63 5.50 30.02
CA THR A 31 -13.92 6.87 30.43
C THR A 31 -12.82 7.83 29.96
N ARG A 32 -11.56 7.50 30.22
CA ARG A 32 -10.42 8.33 29.79
C ARG A 32 -10.27 8.40 28.28
N MET A 33 -10.53 7.32 27.55
CA MET A 33 -10.57 7.33 26.09
C MET A 33 -11.58 8.37 25.60
N LYS A 34 -12.79 8.36 26.14
CA LYS A 34 -13.85 9.32 25.79
C LYS A 34 -13.46 10.78 26.07
N GLU A 35 -12.85 11.05 27.23
CA GLU A 35 -12.34 12.38 27.60
C GLU A 35 -11.30 12.91 26.62
N HIS A 36 -10.51 12.01 26.00
CA HIS A 36 -9.49 12.37 25.02
C HIS A 36 -9.99 12.35 23.57
N GLY A 37 -11.30 12.09 23.36
CA GLY A 37 -11.92 12.13 22.04
C GLY A 37 -11.84 10.82 21.25
N ILE A 38 -11.49 9.72 21.89
CA ILE A 38 -11.60 8.39 21.28
C ILE A 38 -13.07 7.98 21.24
N GLU A 39 -13.55 7.59 20.08
CA GLU A 39 -14.94 7.20 19.84
C GLU A 39 -15.09 5.74 19.48
N VAL A 40 -14.00 5.09 19.03
CA VAL A 40 -14.01 3.71 18.56
C VAL A 40 -12.84 2.94 19.18
N VAL A 41 -13.09 1.69 19.60
CA VAL A 41 -12.04 0.74 19.97
C VAL A 41 -12.05 -0.46 19.05
N ARG A 42 -10.85 -0.95 18.67
CA ARG A 42 -10.66 -2.22 17.97
C ARG A 42 -10.25 -3.28 18.97
N ILE A 43 -10.91 -4.46 18.92
CA ILE A 43 -10.69 -5.55 19.88
C ILE A 43 -10.79 -6.92 19.24
N GLY A 44 -10.14 -7.91 19.83
CA GLY A 44 -10.42 -9.34 19.66
C GLY A 44 -9.58 -10.10 18.64
N GLU A 45 -8.69 -9.45 17.89
CA GLU A 45 -7.93 -10.05 16.77
C GLU A 45 -7.00 -11.20 17.15
N PHE A 46 -6.64 -11.32 18.44
CA PHE A 46 -5.75 -12.38 18.95
C PHE A 46 -6.37 -13.23 20.05
N ALA A 47 -7.68 -13.12 20.24
CA ALA A 47 -8.35 -13.64 21.44
C ALA A 47 -9.09 -14.97 21.21
N TRP A 48 -8.67 -15.83 20.26
CA TRP A 48 -9.40 -17.08 19.95
C TRP A 48 -9.69 -17.92 21.20
N ASN A 49 -8.70 -18.12 22.07
CA ASN A 49 -8.89 -18.94 23.27
C ASN A 49 -9.83 -18.33 24.34
N LYS A 50 -10.17 -17.03 24.22
CA LYS A 50 -11.22 -16.41 25.04
C LYS A 50 -12.63 -16.78 24.56
N PHE A 51 -12.76 -17.09 23.28
CA PHE A 51 -14.02 -17.53 22.68
C PHE A 51 -14.15 -19.07 22.70
N GLU A 52 -13.03 -19.78 22.55
CA GLU A 52 -12.98 -21.23 22.50
C GLU A 52 -11.75 -21.73 23.30
N PRO A 53 -11.81 -21.75 24.63
CA PRO A 53 -10.69 -22.18 25.49
C PRO A 53 -10.34 -23.66 25.31
N TYR A 54 -11.31 -24.48 24.96
CA TYR A 54 -11.15 -25.88 24.59
C TYR A 54 -11.99 -26.16 23.36
N GLU A 55 -11.57 -27.13 22.56
CA GLU A 55 -12.28 -27.50 21.34
C GLU A 55 -13.77 -27.73 21.56
N GLY A 56 -14.61 -26.97 20.86
CA GLY A 56 -16.07 -27.05 20.92
C GLY A 56 -16.71 -26.42 22.16
N VAL A 57 -15.93 -25.87 23.08
CA VAL A 57 -16.44 -25.16 24.27
C VAL A 57 -16.36 -23.66 24.02
N PHE A 58 -17.51 -23.02 23.81
CA PHE A 58 -17.58 -21.58 23.50
C PHE A 58 -17.99 -20.77 24.74
N THR A 59 -17.30 -19.64 24.95
CA THR A 59 -17.52 -18.70 26.04
C THR A 59 -17.58 -17.28 25.53
N TYR A 60 -18.55 -16.48 25.95
CA TYR A 60 -18.75 -15.12 25.46
C TYR A 60 -18.73 -14.06 26.56
N GLU A 61 -18.91 -14.46 27.82
CA GLU A 61 -19.14 -13.59 28.98
C GLU A 61 -18.03 -12.53 29.14
N PHE A 62 -16.80 -12.84 28.77
CA PHE A 62 -15.67 -11.92 28.86
C PHE A 62 -15.88 -10.69 27.95
N PHE A 63 -16.17 -10.91 26.67
CA PHE A 63 -16.41 -9.83 25.74
C PHE A 63 -17.81 -9.22 25.87
N ASP A 64 -18.81 -9.98 26.32
CA ASP A 64 -20.14 -9.45 26.64
C ASP A 64 -20.04 -8.33 27.68
N ARG A 65 -19.29 -8.56 28.78
CA ARG A 65 -19.06 -7.54 29.83
C ARG A 65 -18.31 -6.33 29.28
N PHE A 66 -17.28 -6.54 28.45
CA PHE A 66 -16.56 -5.43 27.85
C PHE A 66 -17.43 -4.60 26.89
N LEU A 67 -18.22 -5.25 26.04
CA LEU A 67 -19.14 -4.58 25.10
C LEU A 67 -20.24 -3.80 25.84
N GLU A 68 -20.74 -4.32 26.95
CA GLU A 68 -21.68 -3.60 27.81
C GLU A 68 -21.07 -2.31 28.37
N LEU A 69 -19.84 -2.36 28.87
CA LEU A 69 -19.10 -1.20 29.36
C LEU A 69 -18.83 -0.19 28.23
N ALA A 70 -18.40 -0.64 27.06
CA ALA A 70 -18.16 0.21 25.89
C ALA A 70 -19.45 0.94 25.46
N ASN A 71 -20.57 0.19 25.40
CA ASN A 71 -21.88 0.76 25.07
C ASN A 71 -22.33 1.81 26.09
N ARG A 72 -22.16 1.55 27.40
CA ARG A 72 -22.45 2.54 28.46
C ARG A 72 -21.58 3.79 28.35
N ALA A 73 -20.31 3.64 27.99
CA ALA A 73 -19.40 4.76 27.77
C ALA A 73 -19.66 5.52 26.46
N GLY A 74 -20.56 5.01 25.61
CA GLY A 74 -20.82 5.56 24.29
C GLY A 74 -19.63 5.44 23.33
N ILE A 75 -18.82 4.39 23.49
CA ILE A 75 -17.70 4.03 22.61
C ILE A 75 -18.16 2.90 21.69
N LYS A 76 -17.91 3.08 20.40
CA LYS A 76 -18.18 2.08 19.36
C LYS A 76 -17.03 1.09 19.23
N VAL A 77 -17.31 -0.05 18.62
CA VAL A 77 -16.38 -1.17 18.53
C VAL A 77 -16.21 -1.62 17.08
N ILE A 78 -14.96 -1.81 16.66
CA ILE A 78 -14.58 -2.64 15.52
C ILE A 78 -14.18 -3.99 16.11
N PHE A 79 -14.94 -5.03 15.78
CA PHE A 79 -14.74 -6.38 16.32
C PHE A 79 -13.91 -7.21 15.32
N CYS A 80 -12.89 -7.93 15.79
CA CYS A 80 -11.99 -8.65 14.91
C CYS A 80 -12.24 -10.17 14.95
N THR A 81 -11.99 -10.84 13.81
CA THR A 81 -11.88 -12.30 13.82
C THR A 81 -10.50 -12.73 14.32
N PRO A 82 -10.40 -13.73 15.22
CA PRO A 82 -9.16 -14.03 15.94
C PRO A 82 -8.24 -15.00 15.18
N THR A 83 -8.29 -15.02 13.86
CA THR A 83 -7.69 -16.07 13.04
C THR A 83 -6.20 -15.90 12.75
N ALA A 84 -5.60 -14.78 13.16
CA ALA A 84 -4.15 -14.59 13.08
C ALA A 84 -3.35 -15.45 14.08
N THR A 85 -4.00 -15.88 15.18
CA THR A 85 -3.36 -16.63 16.27
C THR A 85 -4.23 -17.80 16.70
N PRO A 86 -4.16 -18.95 16.02
CA PRO A 86 -4.88 -20.14 16.45
C PRO A 86 -4.44 -20.57 17.86
N PRO A 87 -5.36 -21.12 18.69
CA PRO A 87 -5.02 -21.54 20.04
C PRO A 87 -4.11 -22.77 20.07
N ALA A 88 -3.35 -22.93 21.15
CA ALA A 88 -2.38 -24.02 21.29
C ALA A 88 -2.99 -25.42 21.12
N TRP A 89 -4.21 -25.63 21.66
CA TRP A 89 -4.89 -26.93 21.54
C TRP A 89 -5.18 -27.29 20.07
N LEU A 90 -5.41 -26.29 19.18
CA LEU A 90 -5.68 -26.52 17.78
C LEU A 90 -4.41 -26.97 17.04
N THR A 91 -3.30 -26.28 17.25
CA THR A 91 -2.02 -26.59 16.60
C THR A 91 -1.36 -27.86 17.12
N ASP A 92 -1.61 -28.23 18.38
CA ASP A 92 -1.10 -29.46 18.98
C ASP A 92 -1.88 -30.69 18.49
N LYS A 93 -3.22 -30.59 18.47
CA LYS A 93 -4.09 -31.71 18.07
C LYS A 93 -4.14 -31.91 16.55
N TYR A 94 -4.00 -30.82 15.77
CA TYR A 94 -4.13 -30.80 14.32
C TYR A 94 -2.90 -30.13 13.66
N PRO A 95 -1.71 -30.76 13.69
CA PRO A 95 -0.48 -30.15 13.19
C PRO A 95 -0.52 -29.80 11.69
N GLU A 96 -1.44 -30.38 10.92
CA GLU A 96 -1.68 -30.03 9.52
C GLU A 96 -2.24 -28.61 9.30
N VAL A 97 -2.57 -27.88 10.37
CA VAL A 97 -2.95 -26.46 10.30
C VAL A 97 -1.72 -25.55 10.23
N LEU A 98 -0.54 -26.08 10.49
CA LEU A 98 0.70 -25.31 10.50
C LEU A 98 1.28 -25.13 9.10
N ASN A 99 1.89 -23.97 8.86
CA ASN A 99 2.63 -23.67 7.66
C ASN A 99 4.05 -24.24 7.74
N ALA A 100 4.76 -24.24 6.61
CA ALA A 100 6.14 -24.70 6.50
C ALA A 100 6.98 -23.68 5.71
N ASP A 101 8.29 -23.67 5.96
CA ASP A 101 9.25 -22.94 5.14
C ASP A 101 9.54 -23.63 3.80
N VAL A 102 10.33 -23.00 2.95
CA VAL A 102 10.73 -23.52 1.63
C VAL A 102 11.48 -24.86 1.69
N ASN A 103 12.12 -25.19 2.82
CA ASN A 103 12.82 -26.45 3.05
C ASN A 103 11.89 -27.56 3.57
N GLY A 104 10.60 -27.24 3.78
CA GLY A 104 9.62 -28.16 4.33
C GLY A 104 9.65 -28.27 5.86
N THR A 105 10.35 -27.36 6.56
CA THR A 105 10.35 -27.29 8.02
C THR A 105 9.03 -26.72 8.50
N ILE A 106 8.26 -27.50 9.24
CA ILE A 106 6.97 -27.09 9.77
C ILE A 106 7.20 -26.10 10.93
N TYR A 107 6.54 -24.94 10.87
CA TYR A 107 6.54 -23.97 11.96
C TYR A 107 5.86 -24.57 13.21
N ARG A 108 6.24 -24.05 14.37
CA ARG A 108 5.66 -24.47 15.64
C ARG A 108 4.70 -23.40 16.16
N HIS A 109 3.82 -23.83 17.07
CA HIS A 109 2.99 -22.89 17.82
C HIS A 109 3.85 -21.83 18.52
N GLY A 110 3.40 -20.60 18.47
CA GLY A 110 4.04 -19.43 19.09
C GLY A 110 4.00 -18.22 18.17
N LEU A 111 3.91 -17.04 18.70
CA LEU A 111 3.67 -15.81 17.95
C LEU A 111 2.38 -15.87 17.10
N ARG A 112 2.41 -15.34 15.90
CA ARG A 112 1.30 -15.33 14.95
C ARG A 112 1.79 -15.80 13.56
N ARG A 113 0.88 -16.08 12.63
CA ARG A 113 1.19 -16.48 11.23
C ARG A 113 1.85 -17.86 11.07
N HIS A 114 1.81 -18.70 12.06
CA HIS A 114 2.27 -20.08 11.94
C HIS A 114 1.22 -21.01 11.30
N ASN A 115 0.01 -20.51 11.05
CA ASN A 115 -1.11 -21.22 10.43
C ASN A 115 -1.05 -21.18 8.90
N ASN A 116 -1.82 -22.07 8.27
CA ASN A 116 -1.85 -22.28 6.83
C ASN A 116 -3.25 -21.98 6.26
N TYR A 117 -3.35 -20.97 5.39
CA TYR A 117 -4.61 -20.57 4.75
C TYR A 117 -5.22 -21.67 3.84
N ASN A 118 -4.42 -22.62 3.35
CA ASN A 118 -4.84 -23.69 2.46
C ASN A 118 -5.12 -25.01 3.18
N SER A 119 -4.87 -25.10 4.49
CA SER A 119 -5.25 -26.28 5.26
C SER A 119 -6.78 -26.41 5.36
N PRO A 120 -7.38 -27.50 4.85
CA PRO A 120 -8.83 -27.70 4.97
C PRO A 120 -9.30 -27.71 6.42
N VAL A 121 -8.50 -28.31 7.31
CA VAL A 121 -8.79 -28.34 8.75
C VAL A 121 -8.78 -26.94 9.35
N TYR A 122 -7.77 -26.11 9.01
CA TYR A 122 -7.74 -24.73 9.50
C TYR A 122 -8.91 -23.90 9.00
N ARG A 123 -9.31 -24.08 7.74
CA ARG A 123 -10.47 -23.39 7.16
C ARG A 123 -11.79 -23.83 7.84
N GLU A 124 -11.92 -25.08 8.21
CA GLU A 124 -13.08 -25.58 8.95
C GLU A 124 -13.17 -24.94 10.34
N PHE A 125 -12.07 -24.94 11.11
CA PHE A 125 -12.01 -24.28 12.41
C PHE A 125 -12.20 -22.76 12.32
N THR A 126 -11.63 -22.13 11.30
CA THR A 126 -11.86 -20.70 11.00
C THR A 126 -13.34 -20.43 10.74
N ALA A 127 -13.97 -21.20 9.87
CA ALA A 127 -15.40 -21.04 9.57
C ALA A 127 -16.26 -21.22 10.84
N ARG A 128 -15.93 -22.20 11.68
CA ARG A 128 -16.64 -22.47 12.92
C ARG A 128 -16.53 -21.31 13.91
N ILE A 129 -15.31 -20.82 14.19
CA ILE A 129 -15.12 -19.74 15.15
C ILE A 129 -15.75 -18.44 14.67
N VAL A 130 -15.59 -18.10 13.39
CA VAL A 130 -16.18 -16.89 12.79
C VAL A 130 -17.70 -16.94 12.82
N ASP A 131 -18.30 -18.10 12.50
CA ASP A 131 -19.75 -18.30 12.58
C ASP A 131 -20.26 -18.11 14.02
N LYS A 132 -19.58 -18.69 15.02
CA LYS A 132 -19.95 -18.57 16.42
C LYS A 132 -19.89 -17.14 16.94
N ILE A 133 -18.81 -16.40 16.67
CA ILE A 133 -18.70 -15.01 17.12
C ILE A 133 -19.62 -14.07 16.34
N ALA A 134 -19.78 -14.26 15.03
CA ALA A 134 -20.64 -13.41 14.21
C ALA A 134 -22.14 -13.63 14.53
N SER A 135 -22.56 -14.87 14.80
CA SER A 135 -23.94 -15.16 15.23
C SER A 135 -24.26 -14.57 16.61
N HIS A 136 -23.28 -14.54 17.54
CA HIS A 136 -23.48 -13.98 18.87
C HIS A 136 -23.44 -12.44 18.86
N TYR A 137 -22.47 -11.85 18.19
CA TYR A 137 -22.18 -10.42 18.25
C TYR A 137 -22.75 -9.57 17.10
N GLY A 138 -23.19 -10.16 16.00
CA GLY A 138 -23.61 -9.44 14.78
C GLY A 138 -24.79 -8.48 14.95
N SER A 139 -25.58 -8.61 16.03
CA SER A 139 -26.67 -7.69 16.37
C SER A 139 -26.32 -6.69 17.49
N ASN A 140 -25.11 -6.74 18.04
CA ASN A 140 -24.71 -5.89 19.16
C ASN A 140 -24.60 -4.40 18.71
N PRO A 141 -25.33 -3.46 19.37
CA PRO A 141 -25.39 -2.07 18.92
C PRO A 141 -24.10 -1.27 19.14
N ALA A 142 -23.17 -1.77 19.92
CA ALA A 142 -21.84 -1.16 20.07
C ALA A 142 -20.96 -1.42 18.85
N ILE A 143 -21.16 -2.51 18.12
CA ILE A 143 -20.32 -2.92 17.00
C ILE A 143 -20.75 -2.19 15.72
N ILE A 144 -19.82 -1.44 15.13
CA ILE A 144 -20.02 -0.70 13.88
C ILE A 144 -19.41 -1.39 12.66
N GLY A 145 -18.50 -2.31 12.89
CA GLY A 145 -17.82 -3.02 11.82
C GLY A 145 -16.94 -4.16 12.31
N TRP A 146 -16.46 -4.94 11.34
CA TRP A 146 -15.64 -6.13 11.55
C TRP A 146 -14.32 -5.99 10.82
N GLN A 147 -13.23 -6.34 11.52
CA GLN A 147 -11.95 -6.56 10.88
C GLN A 147 -11.72 -8.06 10.73
N ILE A 148 -11.42 -8.50 9.53
CA ILE A 148 -11.03 -9.88 9.27
C ILE A 148 -9.56 -10.04 9.58
N ASP A 149 -9.24 -11.01 10.47
CA ASP A 149 -7.87 -11.38 10.78
C ASP A 149 -7.03 -10.16 11.23
N ASN A 150 -5.72 -10.20 11.08
CA ASN A 150 -4.83 -9.05 11.28
C ASN A 150 -3.66 -9.15 10.31
N GLU A 151 -3.44 -8.11 9.51
CA GLU A 151 -2.26 -7.96 8.64
C GLU A 151 -1.97 -9.22 7.80
N LEU A 152 -2.91 -9.66 6.96
CA LEU A 152 -2.72 -10.80 6.08
C LEU A 152 -1.40 -10.70 5.28
N ASN A 153 -0.59 -11.75 5.31
CA ASN A 153 0.74 -11.83 4.68
C ASN A 153 1.85 -10.95 5.31
N CYS A 154 1.68 -10.44 6.55
CA CYS A 154 2.67 -9.57 7.18
C CYS A 154 4.01 -10.29 7.44
N GLU A 155 4.05 -11.24 8.38
CA GLU A 155 5.29 -11.93 8.78
C GLU A 155 5.71 -13.02 7.80
N THR A 156 4.75 -13.62 7.11
CA THR A 156 4.99 -14.60 6.06
C THR A 156 4.01 -14.41 4.92
N ASN A 157 4.55 -14.31 3.72
CA ASN A 157 3.82 -14.17 2.46
C ASN A 157 4.13 -15.32 1.50
N VAL A 158 4.58 -16.43 2.04
CA VAL A 158 4.91 -17.66 1.32
C VAL A 158 4.46 -18.88 2.12
N PHE A 159 4.02 -19.92 1.44
CA PHE A 159 3.38 -21.08 2.05
C PHE A 159 3.89 -22.34 1.37
N TYR A 160 4.49 -23.27 2.14
CA TYR A 160 5.15 -24.47 1.60
C TYR A 160 4.74 -25.76 2.30
N SER A 161 3.61 -25.79 3.00
CA SER A 161 3.09 -27.01 3.60
C SER A 161 2.57 -28.00 2.55
N LYS A 162 2.29 -29.22 2.98
CA LYS A 162 1.67 -30.23 2.11
C LYS A 162 0.33 -29.75 1.54
N ALA A 163 -0.46 -29.05 2.33
CA ALA A 163 -1.76 -28.52 1.88
C ALA A 163 -1.58 -27.44 0.80
N ASP A 164 -0.52 -26.62 0.89
CA ASP A 164 -0.21 -25.61 -0.11
C ASP A 164 0.16 -26.21 -1.45
N HIS A 165 0.99 -27.27 -1.46
CA HIS A 165 1.33 -27.96 -2.71
C HIS A 165 0.10 -28.59 -3.38
N ILE A 166 -0.84 -29.12 -2.61
CA ILE A 166 -2.09 -29.69 -3.13
C ILE A 166 -2.97 -28.58 -3.71
N ALA A 167 -3.13 -27.47 -2.96
CA ALA A 167 -3.93 -26.33 -3.38
C ALA A 167 -3.34 -25.65 -4.63
N PHE A 168 -2.01 -25.53 -4.72
CA PHE A 168 -1.33 -24.98 -5.88
C PHE A 168 -1.59 -25.80 -7.16
N ARG A 169 -1.52 -27.12 -7.07
CA ARG A 169 -1.88 -28.01 -8.21
C ARG A 169 -3.33 -27.80 -8.64
N ALA A 170 -4.25 -27.70 -7.67
CA ALA A 170 -5.65 -27.45 -7.97
C ALA A 170 -5.86 -26.12 -8.68
N TYR A 171 -5.21 -25.05 -8.19
CA TYR A 171 -5.20 -23.73 -8.80
C TYR A 171 -4.65 -23.75 -10.23
N LEU A 172 -3.51 -24.38 -10.48
CA LEU A 172 -2.93 -24.49 -11.81
C LEU A 172 -3.81 -25.33 -12.76
N LYS A 173 -4.39 -26.42 -12.26
CA LYS A 173 -5.30 -27.26 -13.03
C LYS A 173 -6.57 -26.52 -13.43
N GLU A 174 -7.09 -25.69 -12.56
CA GLU A 174 -8.24 -24.83 -12.87
C GLU A 174 -7.88 -23.78 -13.91
N LYS A 175 -6.73 -23.13 -13.79
CA LYS A 175 -6.29 -22.06 -14.69
C LYS A 175 -5.93 -22.57 -16.08
N PHE A 176 -5.11 -23.60 -16.20
CA PHE A 176 -4.55 -24.06 -17.46
C PHE A 176 -5.33 -25.20 -18.12
N ARG A 177 -6.17 -25.93 -17.38
CA ARG A 177 -7.02 -27.04 -17.83
C ARG A 177 -6.24 -28.29 -18.30
N THR A 178 -5.13 -28.13 -19.00
CA THR A 178 -4.29 -29.24 -19.51
C THR A 178 -2.83 -29.02 -19.13
N LEU A 179 -2.07 -30.13 -19.02
CA LEU A 179 -0.62 -30.07 -18.78
C LEU A 179 0.13 -29.45 -19.97
N ASP A 180 -0.34 -29.68 -21.20
CA ASP A 180 0.26 -29.10 -22.40
C ASP A 180 0.18 -27.58 -22.38
N ALA A 181 -0.99 -27.01 -22.03
CA ALA A 181 -1.16 -25.58 -21.90
C ALA A 181 -0.29 -24.98 -20.78
N LEU A 182 -0.16 -25.68 -19.65
CA LEU A 182 0.72 -25.27 -18.57
C LEU A 182 2.19 -25.35 -19.00
N ASN A 183 2.61 -26.46 -19.61
CA ASN A 183 3.97 -26.65 -20.07
C ASN A 183 4.40 -25.59 -21.09
N ASP A 184 3.51 -25.25 -22.03
CA ASP A 184 3.74 -24.16 -22.99
C ASP A 184 3.90 -22.81 -22.26
N ALA A 185 2.93 -22.45 -21.41
CA ALA A 185 2.95 -21.18 -20.68
C ALA A 185 4.18 -21.03 -19.78
N MET A 186 4.63 -22.11 -19.13
CA MET A 186 5.80 -22.11 -18.24
C MET A 186 7.13 -22.36 -18.96
N GLY A 187 7.11 -22.54 -20.29
CA GLY A 187 8.34 -22.75 -21.07
C GLY A 187 9.15 -23.98 -20.61
N THR A 188 8.48 -25.03 -20.17
CA THR A 188 9.10 -26.19 -19.49
C THR A 188 9.98 -27.05 -20.40
N ALA A 189 9.93 -26.85 -21.72
CA ALA A 189 10.87 -27.47 -22.66
C ALA A 189 12.34 -27.07 -22.37
N PHE A 190 12.55 -25.90 -21.74
CA PHE A 190 13.88 -25.42 -21.34
C PHE A 190 14.45 -26.32 -20.21
N TRP A 191 15.62 -26.88 -20.43
CA TRP A 191 16.31 -27.83 -19.53
C TRP A 191 15.45 -29.02 -19.08
N ASN A 192 14.55 -29.47 -19.96
CA ASN A 192 13.75 -30.67 -19.74
C ASN A 192 12.91 -30.65 -18.46
N GLN A 193 12.25 -29.50 -18.20
CA GLN A 193 11.36 -29.31 -17.05
C GLN A 193 9.91 -29.74 -17.34
N THR A 194 9.62 -30.35 -18.49
CA THR A 194 8.28 -30.72 -18.94
C THR A 194 7.60 -31.68 -17.97
N TYR A 195 6.45 -31.28 -17.47
CA TYR A 195 5.62 -32.10 -16.59
C TYR A 195 4.76 -33.08 -17.39
N THR A 196 4.67 -34.31 -16.93
CA THR A 196 3.85 -35.40 -17.50
C THR A 196 2.67 -35.74 -16.60
N SER A 197 2.72 -35.31 -15.36
CA SER A 197 1.63 -35.47 -14.37
C SER A 197 1.49 -34.21 -13.51
N TRP A 198 0.27 -33.90 -13.08
CA TRP A 198 -0.01 -32.82 -12.17
C TRP A 198 0.68 -32.99 -10.80
N GLU A 199 0.92 -34.21 -10.38
CA GLU A 199 1.55 -34.57 -9.11
C GLU A 199 3.03 -34.21 -9.06
N GLU A 200 3.67 -34.00 -10.21
CA GLU A 200 5.07 -33.57 -10.34
C GLU A 200 5.23 -32.05 -10.03
N LEU A 201 4.13 -31.30 -10.10
CA LEU A 201 4.12 -29.87 -9.80
C LEU A 201 4.20 -29.62 -8.29
N HIS A 202 5.10 -28.74 -7.92
CA HIS A 202 5.31 -28.29 -6.55
C HIS A 202 5.55 -26.79 -6.53
N LEU A 203 5.20 -26.14 -5.42
CA LEU A 203 5.70 -24.81 -5.10
C LEU A 203 7.22 -24.80 -5.09
N THR A 204 7.80 -23.61 -5.27
CA THR A 204 9.25 -23.40 -5.28
C THR A 204 9.98 -24.23 -4.23
N ARG A 205 11.08 -24.82 -4.64
CA ARG A 205 11.98 -25.61 -3.78
C ARG A 205 13.41 -25.18 -4.01
N PRO A 206 14.31 -25.38 -3.02
CA PRO A 206 15.72 -25.14 -3.23
C PRO A 206 16.24 -25.94 -4.42
N THR A 207 16.91 -25.26 -5.35
CA THR A 207 17.60 -25.88 -6.48
C THR A 207 19.12 -25.81 -6.30
N VAL A 208 19.88 -26.54 -7.11
CA VAL A 208 21.35 -26.62 -6.97
C VAL A 208 22.00 -25.23 -7.00
N ASN A 209 21.52 -24.33 -7.83
CA ASN A 209 22.05 -22.96 -7.98
C ASN A 209 21.10 -21.86 -7.47
N GLY A 210 20.06 -22.23 -6.73
CA GLY A 210 19.12 -21.27 -6.15
C GLY A 210 18.15 -20.61 -7.14
N VAL A 211 18.15 -21.04 -8.41
CA VAL A 211 17.29 -20.48 -9.46
C VAL A 211 16.15 -21.44 -9.78
N ASN A 212 14.94 -20.91 -9.85
CA ASN A 212 13.72 -21.64 -10.23
C ASN A 212 13.22 -21.20 -11.60
N ASN A 213 12.23 -21.92 -12.15
CA ASN A 213 11.53 -21.49 -13.35
C ASN A 213 10.83 -20.15 -13.08
N PRO A 214 11.19 -19.04 -13.77
CA PRO A 214 10.68 -17.71 -13.45
C PRO A 214 9.17 -17.57 -13.72
N HIS A 215 8.66 -18.31 -14.71
CA HIS A 215 7.24 -18.26 -15.08
C HIS A 215 6.39 -18.96 -14.01
N LEU A 216 6.86 -20.11 -13.52
CA LEU A 216 6.21 -20.82 -12.41
C LEU A 216 6.28 -20.02 -11.10
N SER A 217 7.39 -19.35 -10.82
CA SER A 217 7.55 -18.47 -9.66
C SER A 217 6.58 -17.29 -9.70
N LEU A 218 6.28 -16.73 -10.86
CA LEU A 218 5.26 -15.70 -11.01
C LEU A 218 3.85 -16.26 -10.71
N GLU A 219 3.55 -17.48 -11.17
CA GLU A 219 2.29 -18.17 -10.84
C GLU A 219 2.17 -18.50 -9.35
N GLU A 220 3.26 -18.80 -8.67
CA GLU A 220 3.27 -19.01 -7.21
C GLU A 220 2.82 -17.74 -6.45
N LYS A 221 3.31 -16.58 -6.86
CA LYS A 221 2.90 -15.30 -6.23
C LYS A 221 1.41 -15.01 -6.46
N ARG A 222 0.91 -15.27 -7.65
CA ARG A 222 -0.53 -15.21 -7.97
C ARG A 222 -1.34 -16.18 -7.10
N PHE A 223 -0.85 -17.40 -6.90
CA PHE A 223 -1.47 -18.40 -6.02
C PHE A 223 -1.47 -17.96 -4.55
N ILE A 224 -0.37 -17.38 -4.04
CA ILE A 224 -0.30 -16.85 -2.67
C ILE A 224 -1.37 -15.79 -2.46
N SER A 225 -1.50 -14.85 -3.41
CA SER A 225 -2.56 -13.84 -3.39
C SER A 225 -3.95 -14.46 -3.39
N HIS A 226 -4.20 -15.40 -4.31
CA HIS A 226 -5.46 -16.13 -4.38
C HIS A 226 -5.81 -16.84 -3.07
N SER A 227 -4.83 -17.46 -2.42
CA SER A 227 -5.00 -18.16 -1.14
C SER A 227 -5.43 -17.22 -0.02
N ALA A 228 -4.76 -16.08 0.12
CA ALA A 228 -5.09 -15.07 1.12
C ALA A 228 -6.46 -14.44 0.86
N ILE A 229 -6.79 -14.11 -0.40
CA ILE A 229 -8.10 -13.57 -0.79
C ILE A 229 -9.21 -14.57 -0.47
N SER A 230 -9.03 -15.85 -0.84
CA SER A 230 -9.99 -16.91 -0.56
C SER A 230 -10.22 -17.12 0.94
N PHE A 231 -9.16 -17.01 1.76
CA PHE A 231 -9.26 -17.12 3.21
C PHE A 231 -9.96 -15.90 3.84
N CYS A 232 -9.68 -14.70 3.36
CA CYS A 232 -10.38 -13.48 3.76
C CYS A 232 -11.87 -13.56 3.40
N LYS A 233 -12.17 -13.95 2.16
CA LYS A 233 -13.54 -14.07 1.66
C LYS A 233 -14.38 -15.09 2.42
N LEU A 234 -13.81 -16.23 2.81
CA LEU A 234 -14.47 -17.23 3.66
C LEU A 234 -15.04 -16.58 4.92
N GLN A 235 -14.26 -15.76 5.59
CA GLN A 235 -14.67 -15.10 6.83
C GLN A 235 -15.69 -13.99 6.58
N ALA A 236 -15.46 -13.17 5.54
CA ALA A 236 -16.39 -12.10 5.15
C ALA A 236 -17.79 -12.64 4.82
N ASP A 237 -17.86 -13.71 4.03
CA ASP A 237 -19.12 -14.33 3.64
C ASP A 237 -19.92 -14.85 4.85
N ILE A 238 -19.21 -15.37 5.86
CA ILE A 238 -19.85 -15.83 7.11
C ILE A 238 -20.37 -14.65 7.92
N ILE A 239 -19.56 -13.63 8.15
CA ILE A 239 -19.95 -12.43 8.90
C ILE A 239 -21.15 -11.76 8.24
N ARG A 240 -21.14 -11.63 6.92
CA ARG A 240 -22.18 -10.95 6.14
C ARG A 240 -23.57 -11.59 6.32
N LYS A 241 -23.64 -12.90 6.60
CA LYS A 241 -24.92 -13.58 6.90
C LYS A 241 -25.64 -13.00 8.12
N TYR A 242 -24.90 -12.52 9.11
CA TYR A 242 -25.43 -12.01 10.37
C TYR A 242 -25.58 -10.50 10.41
N VAL A 243 -24.70 -9.78 9.75
CA VAL A 243 -24.68 -8.30 9.84
C VAL A 243 -25.32 -7.58 8.66
N GLY A 244 -25.41 -8.23 7.48
CA GLY A 244 -25.88 -7.58 6.26
C GLY A 244 -25.03 -6.35 5.92
N ASP A 245 -25.67 -5.24 5.54
CA ASP A 245 -25.01 -3.96 5.22
C ASP A 245 -24.99 -2.98 6.40
N ARG A 246 -25.42 -3.41 7.59
CA ARG A 246 -25.50 -2.55 8.78
C ARG A 246 -24.13 -2.26 9.40
N GLN A 247 -23.20 -3.17 9.25
CA GLN A 247 -21.85 -3.09 9.76
C GLN A 247 -20.88 -3.32 8.61
N PHE A 248 -19.81 -2.52 8.56
CA PHE A 248 -18.79 -2.71 7.53
C PHE A 248 -17.90 -3.93 7.81
N ILE A 249 -17.25 -4.43 6.76
CA ILE A 249 -16.22 -5.45 6.84
C ILE A 249 -14.94 -4.89 6.22
N THR A 250 -13.84 -4.96 6.93
CA THR A 250 -12.51 -4.51 6.51
C THR A 250 -11.42 -5.48 6.97
N THR A 251 -10.19 -5.24 6.55
CA THR A 251 -8.96 -5.77 7.15
C THR A 251 -7.89 -4.69 7.13
N ASN A 252 -6.79 -4.88 7.86
CA ASN A 252 -5.72 -3.91 7.98
C ASN A 252 -4.44 -4.36 7.27
N GLY A 253 -3.65 -3.37 6.84
CA GLY A 253 -2.36 -3.57 6.20
C GLY A 253 -2.43 -3.86 4.70
N VAL A 254 -1.33 -3.57 4.01
CA VAL A 254 -1.13 -3.80 2.58
C VAL A 254 0.25 -4.44 2.40
N PHE A 255 0.29 -5.76 2.38
CA PHE A 255 1.53 -6.53 2.41
C PHE A 255 1.85 -7.22 1.09
N GLY A 256 3.04 -7.81 0.99
CA GLY A 256 3.56 -8.45 -0.22
C GLY A 256 2.78 -9.71 -0.63
N HIS A 257 2.86 -10.03 -1.91
CA HIS A 257 2.20 -11.16 -2.56
C HIS A 257 0.68 -11.23 -2.30
N LEU A 258 0.03 -10.06 -2.24
CA LEU A 258 -1.40 -9.93 -2.07
C LEU A 258 -1.95 -8.83 -2.97
N ASP A 259 -2.82 -9.17 -3.91
CA ASP A 259 -3.63 -8.21 -4.64
C ASP A 259 -4.71 -7.65 -3.69
N SER A 260 -4.34 -6.57 -2.99
CA SER A 260 -5.23 -5.93 -2.02
C SER A 260 -6.45 -5.27 -2.68
N HIS A 261 -6.36 -4.90 -3.95
CA HIS A 261 -7.51 -4.42 -4.72
C HIS A 261 -8.51 -5.55 -4.96
N GLU A 262 -8.04 -6.71 -5.45
CA GLU A 262 -8.92 -7.87 -5.68
C GLU A 262 -9.52 -8.37 -4.35
N MET A 263 -8.72 -8.41 -3.29
CA MET A 263 -9.21 -8.75 -1.95
C MET A 263 -10.34 -7.81 -1.51
N THR A 264 -10.14 -6.51 -1.68
CA THR A 264 -11.16 -5.52 -1.31
C THR A 264 -12.42 -5.67 -2.14
N ASP A 265 -12.30 -5.87 -3.44
CA ASP A 265 -13.48 -6.10 -4.30
C ASP A 265 -14.23 -7.38 -3.95
N ALA A 266 -13.48 -8.45 -3.60
CA ALA A 266 -14.06 -9.77 -3.35
C ALA A 266 -14.70 -9.90 -1.96
N ALA A 267 -14.19 -9.21 -0.95
CA ALA A 267 -14.48 -9.52 0.45
C ALA A 267 -14.81 -8.31 1.34
N LEU A 268 -14.29 -7.12 1.03
CA LEU A 268 -14.31 -5.99 1.95
C LEU A 268 -15.21 -4.85 1.45
N ASP A 269 -15.58 -3.96 2.37
CA ASP A 269 -16.24 -2.69 2.02
C ASP A 269 -15.23 -1.60 1.69
N PHE A 270 -14.07 -1.62 2.35
CA PHE A 270 -12.89 -0.78 2.11
C PHE A 270 -11.68 -1.42 2.78
N ILE A 271 -10.46 -0.94 2.45
CA ILE A 271 -9.22 -1.32 3.13
C ILE A 271 -8.90 -0.34 4.26
N THR A 272 -8.23 -0.82 5.30
CA THR A 272 -7.56 0.00 6.29
C THR A 272 -6.05 -0.25 6.28
N PHE A 273 -5.28 0.67 6.82
CA PHE A 273 -3.83 0.65 6.79
C PHE A 273 -3.22 0.83 8.18
N ASP A 274 -2.00 0.33 8.37
CA ASP A 274 -1.22 0.46 9.59
C ASP A 274 -0.06 1.41 9.35
N SER A 275 -0.15 2.60 9.94
CA SER A 275 0.72 3.73 9.65
C SER A 275 1.78 3.90 10.75
N TYR A 276 2.99 3.45 10.45
CA TYR A 276 4.16 3.54 11.32
C TYR A 276 5.30 4.36 10.68
N PRO A 277 5.19 5.70 10.60
CA PRO A 277 6.16 6.54 9.90
C PRO A 277 7.61 6.41 10.40
N ASN A 278 7.82 6.01 11.66
CA ASN A 278 9.17 5.72 12.15
C ASN A 278 9.86 4.53 11.47
N PHE A 279 9.13 3.64 10.78
CA PHE A 279 9.77 2.61 9.97
C PHE A 279 10.45 3.15 8.70
N ALA A 280 10.18 4.40 8.33
CA ALA A 280 10.94 5.09 7.30
C ALA A 280 12.33 5.53 7.76
N TYR A 281 12.60 5.56 9.07
CA TYR A 281 13.96 5.80 9.60
C TYR A 281 14.77 4.53 9.56
N ASP A 282 15.95 4.59 8.96
CA ASP A 282 16.96 3.55 9.14
C ASP A 282 17.70 3.77 10.47
N LEU A 283 17.31 3.03 11.49
CA LEU A 283 17.92 3.10 12.83
C LEU A 283 19.00 2.03 13.02
N ASP A 284 19.85 1.78 12.06
CA ASP A 284 21.07 1.08 12.36
C ASP A 284 21.97 2.02 13.20
N PRO A 285 22.15 1.78 14.50
CA PRO A 285 22.96 2.66 15.35
C PRO A 285 24.43 2.69 14.94
N ARG A 286 24.85 1.81 14.04
CA ARG A 286 26.20 1.75 13.47
C ARG A 286 26.36 2.67 12.27
N VAL A 287 25.26 3.03 11.61
CA VAL A 287 25.23 3.91 10.44
C VAL A 287 24.42 5.15 10.79
N ARG A 288 25.13 6.23 11.13
CA ARG A 288 24.51 7.53 11.37
C ARG A 288 24.76 8.42 10.17
N ASP A 289 23.89 8.34 9.18
CA ASP A 289 23.82 9.35 8.15
C ASP A 289 22.73 10.36 8.50
N SER A 290 23.15 11.56 8.91
CA SER A 290 22.23 12.63 9.30
C SER A 290 21.42 13.20 8.13
N SER A 291 21.78 12.88 6.88
CA SER A 291 21.09 13.38 5.69
C SER A 291 19.74 12.68 5.44
N THR A 292 19.55 11.48 5.97
CA THR A 292 18.34 10.67 5.78
C THR A 292 17.16 11.07 6.68
N TYR A 293 17.40 11.82 7.76
CA TYR A 293 16.37 12.12 8.76
C TYR A 293 15.34 13.19 8.37
N ILE A 294 15.53 13.88 7.26
CA ILE A 294 14.75 15.09 6.95
C ILE A 294 13.46 14.79 6.19
N LEU A 295 13.41 13.72 5.42
CA LEU A 295 12.26 13.38 4.57
C LEU A 295 11.68 11.97 4.80
N ASP A 296 12.18 11.22 5.79
CA ASP A 296 11.82 9.81 5.95
C ASP A 296 10.35 9.62 6.33
N ASP A 297 9.81 10.39 7.27
CA ASP A 297 8.38 10.35 7.60
C ASP A 297 7.51 11.05 6.54
N ARG A 298 8.06 11.92 5.69
CA ARG A 298 7.40 12.41 4.46
C ARG A 298 7.30 11.28 3.42
N ASP A 299 8.31 10.46 3.27
CA ASP A 299 8.32 9.31 2.34
C ASP A 299 7.22 8.30 2.69
N TRP A 300 6.74 8.28 3.93
CA TRP A 300 5.59 7.49 4.33
C TRP A 300 4.30 7.81 3.56
N SER A 301 4.21 9.00 2.95
CA SER A 301 3.12 9.38 2.02
C SER A 301 3.00 8.45 0.82
N TRP A 302 4.06 7.73 0.42
CA TRP A 302 4.00 6.65 -0.56
C TRP A 302 3.05 5.52 -0.15
N ASN A 303 3.13 5.08 1.10
CA ASN A 303 2.27 4.00 1.60
C ASN A 303 0.79 4.44 1.70
N LEU A 304 0.56 5.69 2.09
CA LEU A 304 -0.78 6.28 2.10
C LEU A 304 -1.34 6.42 0.68
N MET A 305 -0.50 6.77 -0.29
CA MET A 305 -0.85 6.82 -1.71
C MET A 305 -1.22 5.42 -2.23
N LYS A 306 -0.48 4.36 -1.84
CA LYS A 306 -0.80 2.96 -2.14
C LYS A 306 -2.15 2.56 -1.53
N THR A 307 -2.42 2.93 -0.30
CA THR A 307 -3.67 2.62 0.39
C THR A 307 -4.88 3.27 -0.28
N ARG A 308 -4.80 4.57 -0.61
CA ARG A 308 -5.93 5.25 -1.28
C ARG A 308 -6.16 4.79 -2.71
N SER A 309 -5.17 4.17 -3.38
CA SER A 309 -5.41 3.54 -4.68
C SER A 309 -6.39 2.38 -4.59
N ILE A 310 -6.44 1.71 -3.43
CA ILE A 310 -7.37 0.62 -3.15
C ILE A 310 -8.74 1.16 -2.72
N SER A 311 -8.74 2.08 -1.76
CA SER A 311 -9.94 2.74 -1.24
C SER A 311 -9.67 4.25 -1.15
N PRO A 312 -10.28 5.08 -2.02
CA PRO A 312 -10.03 6.53 -2.06
C PRO A 312 -10.25 7.26 -0.73
N VAL A 313 -11.22 6.79 0.06
CA VAL A 313 -11.39 7.15 1.47
C VAL A 313 -11.23 5.89 2.30
N PHE A 314 -10.26 5.89 3.20
CA PHE A 314 -9.85 4.72 3.99
C PHE A 314 -9.75 5.03 5.48
N GLY A 315 -9.40 4.04 6.27
CA GLY A 315 -9.09 4.19 7.69
C GLY A 315 -7.63 3.83 8.00
N ILE A 316 -7.05 4.48 8.99
CA ILE A 316 -5.84 4.01 9.65
C ILE A 316 -6.28 3.17 10.84
N MET A 317 -6.01 1.86 10.78
CA MET A 317 -6.38 0.96 11.87
C MET A 317 -5.35 1.01 12.99
N GLU A 318 -4.07 1.23 12.63
CA GLU A 318 -2.95 1.32 13.57
C GLU A 318 -2.07 2.53 13.23
N GLN A 319 -2.35 3.66 13.87
CA GLN A 319 -1.49 4.84 13.79
C GLN A 319 -0.46 4.78 14.89
N GLN A 320 0.81 4.95 14.55
CA GLN A 320 1.89 5.02 15.53
C GLN A 320 1.62 6.11 16.58
N SER A 321 1.77 5.75 17.86
CA SER A 321 1.50 6.63 19.00
C SER A 321 2.69 6.88 19.93
N GLY A 322 3.84 6.26 19.67
CA GLY A 322 5.02 6.40 20.55
C GLY A 322 6.26 5.67 20.03
N PRO A 323 7.28 5.44 20.86
CA PRO A 323 8.45 4.66 20.49
C PRO A 323 8.06 3.20 20.32
N GLY A 324 8.76 2.47 19.46
CA GLY A 324 8.42 1.10 19.26
C GLY A 324 9.50 0.25 18.64
N GLY A 325 9.16 -0.97 18.50
CA GLY A 325 9.95 -2.00 17.87
C GLY A 325 9.32 -3.33 18.14
N TRP A 326 9.20 -4.13 17.14
CA TRP A 326 8.59 -5.45 17.23
C TRP A 326 9.54 -6.46 17.90
N ASP A 327 8.98 -7.51 18.49
CA ASP A 327 9.70 -8.63 19.09
C ASP A 327 10.67 -8.21 20.23
N ALA A 328 10.13 -7.45 21.20
CA ALA A 328 10.85 -6.92 22.37
C ALA A 328 12.05 -6.02 22.02
N ARG A 329 12.07 -5.40 20.84
CA ARG A 329 13.15 -4.54 20.37
C ARG A 329 12.68 -3.10 20.19
N MET A 330 13.31 -2.18 20.92
CA MET A 330 13.08 -0.74 20.81
C MET A 330 13.95 -0.17 19.70
N ARG A 331 13.50 -0.22 18.44
CA ARG A 331 14.26 0.27 17.28
C ARG A 331 13.91 1.70 16.89
N GLN A 332 12.67 2.13 17.09
CA GLN A 332 12.23 3.46 16.71
C GLN A 332 12.27 4.40 17.92
N PRO A 333 12.78 5.63 17.75
CA PRO A 333 12.74 6.64 18.80
C PRO A 333 11.31 7.06 19.10
N ALA A 334 11.08 7.65 20.26
CA ALA A 334 9.82 8.32 20.53
C ALA A 334 9.59 9.44 19.51
N PRO A 335 8.37 9.61 18.97
CA PRO A 335 8.05 10.76 18.15
C PRO A 335 8.36 12.04 18.91
N LYS A 336 8.98 13.00 18.24
CA LYS A 336 9.25 14.32 18.82
C LYS A 336 7.93 15.07 19.05
N PRO A 337 7.89 16.05 19.95
CA PRO A 337 6.69 16.86 20.15
C PRO A 337 6.20 17.46 18.84
N GLY A 338 4.95 17.17 18.48
CA GLY A 338 4.32 17.58 17.23
C GLY A 338 4.31 16.53 16.13
N GLN A 339 5.22 15.54 16.12
CA GLN A 339 5.27 14.52 15.07
C GLN A 339 4.03 13.59 15.08
N MET A 340 3.54 13.17 16.24
CA MET A 340 2.34 12.33 16.30
C MET A 340 1.11 13.05 15.68
N ARG A 341 0.97 14.35 15.95
CA ARG A 341 -0.05 15.17 15.31
C ARG A 341 0.18 15.31 13.81
N LEU A 342 1.41 15.56 13.38
CA LEU A 342 1.78 15.65 11.96
C LEU A 342 1.41 14.37 11.23
N TRP A 343 1.77 13.19 11.74
CA TRP A 343 1.47 11.89 11.12
C TRP A 343 -0.03 11.60 11.04
N SER A 344 -0.79 12.00 12.07
CA SER A 344 -2.25 11.88 12.04
C SER A 344 -2.86 12.76 10.96
N LEU A 345 -2.38 14.01 10.83
CA LEU A 345 -2.82 14.94 9.79
C LEU A 345 -2.30 14.56 8.40
N GLN A 346 -1.12 13.92 8.29
CA GLN A 346 -0.63 13.30 7.05
C GLN A 346 -1.60 12.21 6.57
N SER A 347 -2.00 11.30 7.45
CA SER A 347 -2.99 10.27 7.12
C SER A 347 -4.32 10.88 6.65
N ILE A 348 -4.81 11.91 7.36
CA ILE A 348 -6.04 12.64 6.98
C ILE A 348 -5.86 13.35 5.64
N ALA A 349 -4.73 14.03 5.41
CA ALA A 349 -4.42 14.71 4.15
C ALA A 349 -4.46 13.76 2.95
N HIS A 350 -4.07 12.51 3.16
CA HIS A 350 -4.02 11.48 2.12
C HIS A 350 -5.32 10.67 1.97
N GLY A 351 -6.39 10.97 2.72
CA GLY A 351 -7.71 10.38 2.52
C GLY A 351 -8.26 9.57 3.69
N ALA A 352 -7.57 9.53 4.84
CA ALA A 352 -8.10 8.83 6.00
C ALA A 352 -9.21 9.64 6.69
N ASP A 353 -10.37 9.01 6.90
CA ASP A 353 -11.47 9.56 7.71
C ASP A 353 -11.56 8.90 9.10
N TYR A 354 -10.81 7.81 9.32
CA TYR A 354 -10.65 7.16 10.61
C TYR A 354 -9.16 7.06 10.95
N VAL A 355 -8.79 7.43 12.18
CA VAL A 355 -7.43 7.30 12.71
C VAL A 355 -7.49 6.56 14.03
N GLY A 356 -7.20 5.27 13.99
CA GLY A 356 -7.07 4.39 15.14
C GLY A 356 -5.61 4.30 15.60
N TYR A 357 -5.32 4.63 16.83
CA TYR A 357 -3.96 4.57 17.34
C TYR A 357 -3.59 3.18 17.85
N PHE A 358 -2.43 2.71 17.52
CA PHE A 358 -1.82 1.56 18.15
C PHE A 358 -0.88 2.05 19.26
N ARG A 359 -1.19 1.89 20.55
CA ARG A 359 -2.40 1.32 21.18
C ARG A 359 -2.77 2.21 22.38
N TRP A 360 -3.84 1.90 23.14
CA TRP A 360 -4.21 2.74 24.30
C TRP A 360 -3.14 2.74 25.38
N ARG A 361 -2.78 1.57 25.92
CA ARG A 361 -1.70 1.44 26.90
C ARG A 361 -0.47 0.80 26.28
N THR A 362 0.71 1.25 26.68
CA THR A 362 1.98 0.58 26.37
C THR A 362 1.94 -0.88 26.83
N CYS A 363 2.40 -1.79 25.97
CA CYS A 363 2.37 -3.22 26.25
C CYS A 363 3.32 -3.57 27.39
N TRP A 364 2.85 -4.38 28.33
CA TRP A 364 3.58 -4.75 29.53
C TRP A 364 3.99 -6.23 29.59
N ILE A 365 3.51 -7.04 28.65
CA ILE A 365 3.74 -8.49 28.56
C ILE A 365 3.94 -8.93 27.11
N GLY A 366 4.52 -10.12 26.93
CA GLY A 366 4.62 -10.80 25.64
C GLY A 366 5.65 -10.21 24.70
N ASN A 367 5.57 -10.59 23.45
CA ASN A 367 6.56 -10.24 22.42
C ASN A 367 6.54 -8.77 22.02
N GLU A 368 5.47 -8.05 22.33
CA GLU A 368 5.37 -6.61 22.14
C GLU A 368 5.62 -5.82 23.43
N ILE A 369 6.29 -6.41 24.42
CA ILE A 369 6.66 -5.69 25.64
C ILE A 369 7.39 -4.39 25.26
N TYR A 370 6.98 -3.27 25.92
CA TYR A 370 7.41 -1.89 25.64
C TYR A 370 6.88 -1.28 24.33
N TRP A 371 6.11 -2.01 23.51
CA TRP A 371 5.49 -1.39 22.36
C TRP A 371 4.56 -0.27 22.81
N HIS A 372 4.73 0.87 22.17
CA HIS A 372 4.12 2.13 22.56
C HIS A 372 2.60 2.11 22.67
N GLY A 373 2.10 2.88 23.62
CA GLY A 373 0.70 3.30 23.71
C GLY A 373 0.62 4.82 23.81
N LEU A 374 -0.57 5.36 23.54
CA LEU A 374 -0.91 6.75 23.86
C LEU A 374 -0.65 7.02 25.34
N ASN A 375 -0.97 6.04 26.16
CA ASN A 375 -0.78 6.02 27.60
C ASN A 375 0.32 5.01 27.96
N ASP A 376 1.04 5.22 29.05
CA ASP A 376 1.96 4.20 29.52
C ASP A 376 1.17 3.06 30.23
N TYR A 377 1.87 1.97 30.56
CA TYR A 377 1.26 0.82 31.28
C TYR A 377 0.78 1.20 32.68
N SER A 378 1.34 2.23 33.30
CA SER A 378 0.99 2.70 34.64
C SER A 378 -0.16 3.70 34.66
N ASN A 379 -0.66 4.10 33.49
CA ASN A 379 -1.77 5.02 33.31
C ASN A 379 -1.51 6.47 33.78
N GLN A 380 -0.24 6.88 33.78
CA GLN A 380 0.12 8.25 34.15
C GLN A 380 -0.08 9.24 32.98
N PRO A 381 -0.44 10.50 33.25
CA PRO A 381 -0.50 11.54 32.24
C PRO A 381 0.85 11.72 31.54
N ASN A 382 0.80 11.94 30.22
CA ASN A 382 2.00 12.18 29.42
C ASN A 382 1.71 13.12 28.24
N ARG A 383 2.78 13.60 27.58
CA ARG A 383 2.65 14.56 26.46
C ARG A 383 1.87 14.03 25.25
N ARG A 384 1.85 12.69 25.02
CA ARG A 384 1.13 12.08 23.89
C ARG A 384 -0.39 12.23 24.05
N LEU A 385 -0.90 12.11 25.26
CA LEU A 385 -2.31 12.37 25.57
C LEU A 385 -2.69 13.85 25.33
N GLU A 386 -1.78 14.78 25.65
CA GLU A 386 -2.00 16.21 25.35
C GLU A 386 -1.95 16.49 23.83
N GLU A 387 -1.09 15.79 23.12
CA GLU A 387 -1.03 15.88 21.65
C GLU A 387 -2.27 15.27 21.00
N LEU A 388 -2.79 14.16 21.53
CA LEU A 388 -4.05 13.56 21.09
C LEU A 388 -5.24 14.53 21.22
N LYS A 389 -5.31 15.31 22.30
CA LYS A 389 -6.35 16.34 22.45
C LYS A 389 -6.30 17.37 21.32
N ARG A 390 -5.09 17.75 20.87
CA ARG A 390 -4.93 18.66 19.73
C ARG A 390 -5.41 18.02 18.43
N VAL A 391 -5.08 16.73 18.20
CA VAL A 391 -5.60 15.99 17.03
C VAL A 391 -7.12 15.89 17.05
N ARG A 392 -7.74 15.65 18.22
CA ARG A 392 -9.20 15.68 18.40
C ARG A 392 -9.79 17.03 17.96
N ASP A 393 -9.20 18.11 18.42
CA ASP A 393 -9.68 19.46 18.11
C ASP A 393 -9.51 19.77 16.61
N ASP A 394 -8.41 19.33 16.00
CA ASP A 394 -8.17 19.43 14.56
C ASP A 394 -9.18 18.59 13.76
N ALA A 395 -9.43 17.35 14.15
CA ALA A 395 -10.42 16.47 13.50
C ALA A 395 -11.83 17.09 13.54
N ALA A 396 -12.21 17.73 14.66
CA ALA A 396 -13.47 18.43 14.78
C ALA A 396 -13.58 19.62 13.82
N ARG A 397 -12.49 20.40 13.65
CA ARG A 397 -12.45 21.53 12.70
C ARG A 397 -12.47 21.06 11.24
N LEU A 398 -11.94 19.88 10.98
CA LEU A 398 -11.90 19.26 9.64
C LEU A 398 -13.10 18.35 9.35
N ALA A 399 -14.14 18.33 10.18
CA ALA A 399 -15.30 17.45 10.03
C ALA A 399 -15.95 17.53 8.64
N LYS A 400 -15.99 18.73 8.02
CA LYS A 400 -16.51 18.94 6.66
C LYS A 400 -15.76 18.20 5.56
N LEU A 401 -14.52 17.78 5.82
CA LEU A 401 -13.70 17.04 4.88
C LEU A 401 -14.01 15.53 4.84
N ALA A 402 -14.81 15.02 5.76
CA ALA A 402 -15.18 13.60 5.72
C ALA A 402 -15.81 13.22 4.36
N GLY A 403 -15.33 12.14 3.76
CA GLY A 403 -15.70 11.72 2.41
C GLY A 403 -15.04 12.51 1.27
N ALA A 404 -14.18 13.50 1.54
CA ALA A 404 -13.43 14.20 0.50
C ALA A 404 -12.40 13.26 -0.13
N GLY A 405 -12.37 13.16 -1.46
CA GLY A 405 -11.35 12.42 -2.20
C GLY A 405 -10.03 13.18 -2.29
N TYR A 406 -8.93 12.47 -2.49
CA TYR A 406 -7.64 13.07 -2.84
C TYR A 406 -7.68 13.58 -4.29
N LYS A 407 -7.03 14.72 -4.56
CA LYS A 407 -7.01 15.34 -5.88
C LYS A 407 -5.59 15.34 -6.44
N ALA A 408 -5.39 14.64 -7.54
CA ALA A 408 -4.16 14.61 -8.30
C ALA A 408 -4.44 14.68 -9.81
N GLU A 409 -3.56 15.31 -10.56
CA GLU A 409 -3.59 15.33 -12.03
C GLU A 409 -2.61 14.31 -12.64
N ILE A 410 -1.71 13.76 -11.81
CA ILE A 410 -0.64 12.84 -12.16
C ILE A 410 -0.97 11.49 -11.53
N ALA A 411 -0.85 10.41 -12.29
CA ALA A 411 -0.84 9.06 -11.73
C ALA A 411 0.41 8.29 -12.13
N LEU A 412 1.06 7.69 -11.14
CA LEU A 412 2.07 6.66 -11.35
C LEU A 412 1.36 5.31 -11.49
N VAL A 413 1.53 4.67 -12.65
CA VAL A 413 0.82 3.44 -12.99
C VAL A 413 1.61 2.24 -12.52
N ARG A 414 0.93 1.26 -11.92
CA ARG A 414 1.45 -0.03 -11.49
C ARG A 414 0.48 -1.16 -11.83
N ASP A 415 0.96 -2.37 -11.76
CA ASP A 415 0.18 -3.60 -11.69
C ASP A 415 0.93 -4.68 -10.89
N TYR A 416 0.20 -5.64 -10.36
CA TYR A 416 0.78 -6.68 -9.51
C TYR A 416 1.68 -7.66 -10.28
N ALA A 417 1.42 -7.92 -11.57
CA ALA A 417 2.24 -8.83 -12.37
C ALA A 417 3.66 -8.27 -12.55
N ASN A 418 3.79 -6.98 -12.87
CA ASN A 418 5.08 -6.29 -12.96
C ASN A 418 5.77 -6.18 -11.59
N GLU A 419 5.02 -5.92 -10.52
CA GLU A 419 5.56 -5.88 -9.14
C GLU A 419 6.16 -7.23 -8.75
N TRP A 420 5.45 -8.32 -8.98
CA TRP A 420 5.90 -9.67 -8.61
C TRP A 420 6.97 -10.24 -9.54
N ASP A 421 6.91 -9.95 -10.83
CA ASP A 421 7.98 -10.31 -11.77
C ASP A 421 9.30 -9.59 -11.41
N GLY A 422 9.21 -8.32 -11.03
CA GLY A 422 10.35 -7.51 -10.61
C GLY A 422 11.11 -8.05 -9.40
N GLU A 423 10.46 -8.82 -8.52
CA GLU A 423 11.14 -9.41 -7.37
C GLU A 423 12.20 -10.48 -7.75
N GLN A 424 12.10 -11.05 -8.92
CA GLN A 424 13.03 -12.08 -9.41
C GLN A 424 13.82 -11.66 -10.65
N ASP A 425 13.45 -10.58 -11.30
CA ASP A 425 14.18 -10.02 -12.45
C ASP A 425 15.13 -8.91 -11.97
N MET A 426 16.42 -9.20 -11.92
CA MET A 426 17.45 -8.28 -11.42
C MET A 426 17.59 -6.98 -12.25
N TRP A 427 17.02 -6.94 -13.46
CA TRP A 427 16.98 -5.73 -14.29
C TRP A 427 15.70 -4.92 -14.05
N HIS A 428 14.57 -5.62 -14.06
CA HIS A 428 13.25 -4.99 -13.96
C HIS A 428 13.01 -4.39 -12.56
N GLY A 429 13.10 -5.18 -11.51
CA GLY A 429 12.74 -4.74 -10.16
C GLY A 429 13.54 -3.54 -9.66
N PRO A 430 14.89 -3.55 -9.70
CA PRO A 430 15.70 -2.41 -9.32
C PRO A 430 15.46 -1.16 -10.19
N LEU A 431 15.27 -1.32 -11.50
CA LEU A 431 14.97 -0.23 -12.42
C LEU A 431 13.62 0.40 -12.13
N GLN A 432 12.59 -0.43 -11.89
CA GLN A 432 11.25 0.02 -11.55
C GLN A 432 11.27 0.80 -10.23
N GLN A 433 11.86 0.23 -9.18
CA GLN A 433 11.95 0.89 -7.87
C GLN A 433 12.71 2.22 -7.93
N PHE A 434 13.81 2.26 -8.67
CA PHE A 434 14.58 3.49 -8.87
C PHE A 434 13.74 4.58 -9.53
N SER A 435 13.06 4.26 -10.62
CA SER A 435 12.26 5.23 -11.37
C SER A 435 11.01 5.68 -10.61
N GLU A 436 10.32 4.77 -9.93
CA GLU A 436 9.17 5.11 -9.10
C GLU A 436 9.55 6.06 -7.96
N LYS A 437 10.66 5.78 -7.26
CA LYS A 437 11.21 6.69 -6.24
C LYS A 437 11.62 8.04 -6.85
N GLY A 438 12.21 8.02 -8.03
CA GLY A 438 12.57 9.25 -8.76
C GLY A 438 11.36 10.13 -9.05
N TRP A 439 10.29 9.55 -9.59
CA TRP A 439 9.05 10.28 -9.87
C TRP A 439 8.36 10.77 -8.58
N PHE A 440 8.31 9.95 -7.54
CA PHE A 440 7.75 10.35 -6.26
C PHE A 440 8.51 11.51 -5.64
N ALA A 441 9.84 11.43 -5.56
CA ALA A 441 10.68 12.49 -5.03
C ALA A 441 10.55 13.80 -5.82
N ALA A 442 10.50 13.71 -7.17
CA ALA A 442 10.29 14.86 -8.03
C ALA A 442 8.91 15.51 -7.81
N ALA A 443 7.85 14.71 -7.71
CA ALA A 443 6.50 15.20 -7.44
C ALA A 443 6.41 15.88 -6.06
N GLN A 444 6.98 15.26 -5.04
CA GLN A 444 7.04 15.79 -3.68
C GLN A 444 7.79 17.14 -3.63
N LYS A 445 8.98 17.23 -4.23
CA LYS A 445 9.80 18.45 -4.28
C LYS A 445 9.11 19.58 -5.02
N ASN A 446 8.34 19.27 -6.05
CA ASN A 446 7.63 20.22 -6.89
C ASN A 446 6.16 20.46 -6.48
N HIS A 447 5.78 20.07 -5.27
CA HIS A 447 4.44 20.28 -4.71
C HIS A 447 3.31 19.83 -5.63
N ALA A 448 3.55 18.74 -6.37
CA ALA A 448 2.61 18.17 -7.33
C ALA A 448 1.94 16.93 -6.75
N PRO A 449 0.68 17.01 -6.29
CA PRO A 449 -0.05 15.85 -5.81
C PRO A 449 -0.08 14.75 -6.87
N MET A 450 0.24 13.51 -6.45
CA MET A 450 0.32 12.36 -7.33
C MET A 450 -0.43 11.18 -6.72
N ASP A 451 -1.06 10.36 -7.56
CA ASP A 451 -1.68 9.10 -7.18
C ASP A 451 -0.90 7.89 -7.69
N LEU A 452 -1.11 6.75 -7.05
CA LEU A 452 -0.86 5.44 -7.65
C LEU A 452 -2.15 4.95 -8.32
N LEU A 453 -2.00 4.42 -9.52
CA LEU A 453 -3.07 3.79 -10.27
C LEU A 453 -2.69 2.35 -10.59
N TYR A 454 -3.35 1.38 -9.94
CA TYR A 454 -3.18 -0.01 -10.28
C TYR A 454 -4.08 -0.42 -11.43
N LEU A 455 -3.48 -0.86 -12.54
CA LEU A 455 -4.23 -1.44 -13.66
C LEU A 455 -4.83 -2.77 -13.24
N ARG A 456 -6.12 -2.91 -13.45
CA ARG A 456 -6.92 -4.05 -13.06
C ARG A 456 -7.40 -4.78 -14.32
N ASN A 457 -7.21 -6.07 -14.37
CA ASN A 457 -7.73 -6.93 -15.44
C ASN A 457 -8.07 -8.32 -14.89
N ASN A 458 -8.97 -8.37 -13.92
CA ASN A 458 -9.44 -9.63 -13.34
C ASN A 458 -10.95 -9.83 -13.57
N SER A 459 -11.50 -10.94 -13.08
CA SER A 459 -12.91 -11.27 -13.23
C SER A 459 -13.86 -10.33 -12.48
N LEU A 460 -13.39 -9.64 -11.45
CA LEU A 460 -14.20 -8.77 -10.61
C LEU A 460 -14.21 -7.34 -11.13
N LYS A 461 -13.07 -6.86 -11.63
CA LYS A 461 -12.93 -5.50 -12.12
C LYS A 461 -11.91 -5.40 -13.26
N LYS A 462 -12.24 -4.58 -14.25
CA LYS A 462 -11.32 -4.13 -15.29
C LYS A 462 -11.23 -2.61 -15.24
N THR A 463 -10.01 -2.08 -15.32
CA THR A 463 -9.77 -0.65 -15.43
C THR A 463 -10.35 -0.15 -16.75
N THR A 464 -11.03 0.98 -16.73
CA THR A 464 -11.65 1.59 -17.93
C THR A 464 -10.87 2.83 -18.37
N VAL A 465 -11.07 3.25 -19.60
CA VAL A 465 -10.44 4.46 -20.13
C VAL A 465 -10.94 5.71 -19.38
N GLU A 466 -12.20 5.73 -18.95
CA GLU A 466 -12.77 6.82 -18.14
C GLU A 466 -12.08 6.96 -16.79
N GLU A 467 -11.65 5.86 -16.18
CA GLU A 467 -10.85 5.89 -14.95
C GLU A 467 -9.46 6.50 -15.22
N LEU A 468 -8.84 6.18 -16.35
CA LEU A 468 -7.56 6.76 -16.77
C LEU A 468 -7.68 8.27 -17.07
N LEU A 469 -8.76 8.69 -17.71
CA LEU A 469 -9.00 10.09 -18.11
C LEU A 469 -9.26 11.04 -16.92
N LYS A 470 -9.38 10.52 -15.70
CA LYS A 470 -9.34 11.35 -14.49
C LYS A 470 -7.99 12.05 -14.32
N TYR A 471 -6.93 11.48 -14.89
CA TYR A 471 -5.57 12.01 -14.83
C TYR A 471 -5.15 12.62 -16.15
N LYS A 472 -4.44 13.75 -16.09
CA LYS A 472 -3.91 14.42 -17.27
C LYS A 472 -2.66 13.75 -17.81
N ILE A 473 -1.87 13.14 -16.89
CA ILE A 473 -0.66 12.41 -17.22
C ILE A 473 -0.62 11.08 -16.47
N LEU A 474 -0.34 10.03 -17.21
CA LEU A 474 0.00 8.70 -16.69
C LEU A 474 1.48 8.45 -16.87
N ILE A 475 2.14 8.05 -15.80
CA ILE A 475 3.54 7.68 -15.78
C ILE A 475 3.60 6.18 -15.50
N TYR A 476 3.99 5.41 -16.51
CA TYR A 476 4.18 3.96 -16.40
C TYR A 476 5.63 3.63 -16.80
N PRO A 477 6.58 3.85 -15.86
CA PRO A 477 7.99 3.96 -16.23
C PRO A 477 8.54 2.71 -16.90
N HIS A 478 8.12 1.53 -16.44
CA HIS A 478 8.64 0.25 -16.92
C HIS A 478 7.55 -0.82 -16.92
N ALA A 479 6.66 -0.78 -17.92
CA ALA A 479 5.64 -1.80 -18.14
C ALA A 479 6.26 -3.04 -18.80
N THR A 480 7.16 -3.74 -18.10
CA THR A 480 7.92 -4.87 -18.66
C THR A 480 6.98 -5.97 -19.15
N ILE A 481 6.02 -6.39 -18.32
CA ILE A 481 4.86 -7.16 -18.78
C ILE A 481 3.82 -6.18 -19.32
N LEU A 482 3.58 -6.24 -20.63
CA LEU A 482 2.56 -5.41 -21.29
C LEU A 482 1.70 -6.27 -22.20
N THR A 483 0.49 -6.58 -21.72
CA THR A 483 -0.48 -7.38 -22.49
C THR A 483 -1.20 -6.53 -23.55
N GLU A 484 -1.79 -7.19 -24.53
CA GLU A 484 -2.54 -6.52 -25.60
C GLU A 484 -3.72 -5.69 -25.07
N ASP A 485 -4.47 -6.22 -24.10
CA ASP A 485 -5.60 -5.53 -23.46
C ASP A 485 -5.14 -4.24 -22.74
N VAL A 486 -4.04 -4.30 -21.99
CA VAL A 486 -3.50 -3.14 -21.30
C VAL A 486 -2.96 -2.11 -22.32
N ALA A 487 -2.28 -2.55 -23.37
CA ALA A 487 -1.81 -1.68 -24.42
C ALA A 487 -2.97 -0.98 -25.17
N ALA A 488 -4.04 -1.71 -25.46
CA ALA A 488 -5.26 -1.13 -26.08
C ALA A 488 -5.90 -0.07 -25.17
N LEU A 489 -5.96 -0.34 -23.86
CA LEU A 489 -6.47 0.61 -22.85
C LEU A 489 -5.62 1.90 -22.82
N LEU A 490 -4.29 1.77 -22.77
CA LEU A 490 -3.36 2.91 -22.76
C LEU A 490 -3.41 3.69 -24.08
N LYS A 491 -3.53 2.98 -25.22
CA LYS A 491 -3.71 3.59 -26.52
C LYS A 491 -4.97 4.46 -26.58
N ALA A 492 -6.11 3.92 -26.11
CA ALA A 492 -7.37 4.64 -26.06
C ALA A 492 -7.31 5.89 -25.14
N TYR A 493 -6.59 5.80 -24.02
CA TYR A 493 -6.33 6.96 -23.16
C TYR A 493 -5.57 8.07 -23.91
N VAL A 494 -4.49 7.73 -24.62
CA VAL A 494 -3.70 8.70 -25.38
C VAL A 494 -4.54 9.29 -26.51
N GLU A 495 -5.24 8.46 -27.29
CA GLU A 495 -6.10 8.93 -28.42
C GLU A 495 -7.15 9.94 -27.96
N GLN A 496 -7.63 9.83 -26.72
CA GLN A 496 -8.62 10.74 -26.15
C GLN A 496 -8.02 11.99 -25.48
N GLY A 497 -6.70 12.18 -25.54
CA GLY A 497 -6.04 13.42 -25.11
C GLY A 497 -5.15 13.28 -23.87
N GLY A 498 -4.98 12.07 -23.34
CA GLY A 498 -4.08 11.81 -22.24
C GLY A 498 -2.60 11.92 -22.62
N LEU A 499 -1.75 12.22 -21.64
CA LEU A 499 -0.29 12.16 -21.77
C LEU A 499 0.21 10.87 -21.10
N LEU A 500 0.97 10.06 -21.84
CA LEU A 500 1.56 8.82 -21.34
C LEU A 500 3.09 8.92 -21.36
N VAL A 501 3.75 8.59 -20.26
CA VAL A 501 5.22 8.50 -20.19
C VAL A 501 5.59 7.05 -19.86
N MET A 502 6.41 6.46 -20.73
CA MET A 502 6.98 5.12 -20.58
C MET A 502 8.51 5.19 -20.66
N GLY A 503 9.18 4.17 -20.18
CA GLY A 503 10.64 4.08 -20.14
C GLY A 503 11.17 2.76 -20.64
N SER A 504 12.47 2.57 -20.54
CA SER A 504 13.17 1.37 -21.00
C SER A 504 12.57 0.07 -20.43
N ARG A 505 12.79 -1.05 -21.13
CA ARG A 505 12.24 -2.38 -20.81
C ARG A 505 10.71 -2.50 -20.84
N THR A 506 9.99 -1.51 -21.35
CA THR A 506 8.55 -1.63 -21.57
C THR A 506 8.24 -2.63 -22.69
N GLY A 507 7.27 -3.54 -22.46
CA GLY A 507 6.82 -4.52 -23.45
C GLY A 507 7.80 -5.67 -23.73
N TYR A 508 8.70 -5.95 -22.79
CA TYR A 508 9.71 -7.02 -22.91
C TYR A 508 9.16 -8.40 -22.58
N LYS A 509 8.01 -8.49 -21.89
CA LYS A 509 7.42 -9.76 -21.43
C LYS A 509 5.91 -9.82 -21.72
N ASP A 510 5.43 -11.07 -21.90
CA ASP A 510 4.02 -11.41 -21.95
C ASP A 510 3.45 -11.66 -20.54
N GLU A 511 2.18 -12.03 -20.44
CA GLU A 511 1.47 -12.30 -19.18
C GLU A 511 2.07 -13.43 -18.32
N PHE A 512 2.91 -14.29 -18.91
CA PHE A 512 3.62 -15.35 -18.21
C PHE A 512 5.08 -14.99 -17.89
N GLY A 513 5.51 -13.77 -18.22
CA GLY A 513 6.89 -13.32 -18.03
C GLY A 513 7.84 -13.82 -19.10
N ARG A 514 7.37 -14.31 -20.27
CA ARG A 514 8.18 -14.76 -21.41
C ARG A 514 8.41 -13.57 -22.37
N CYS A 515 9.53 -13.60 -23.07
CA CYS A 515 9.76 -12.65 -24.15
C CYS A 515 8.74 -12.83 -25.28
N PRO A 516 8.03 -11.79 -25.73
CA PRO A 516 7.09 -11.89 -26.82
C PRO A 516 7.82 -12.08 -28.16
N MET A 517 7.25 -12.89 -29.06
CA MET A 517 7.78 -13.11 -30.41
C MET A 517 7.39 -11.97 -31.36
N ARG A 518 7.77 -10.75 -31.01
CA ARG A 518 7.49 -9.52 -31.79
C ARG A 518 8.60 -8.50 -31.61
N PRO A 519 8.73 -7.52 -32.57
CA PRO A 519 9.73 -6.44 -32.43
C PRO A 519 9.56 -5.66 -31.13
N MET A 520 10.67 -5.32 -30.48
CA MET A 520 10.67 -4.53 -29.26
C MET A 520 10.35 -3.05 -29.55
N PRO A 521 9.62 -2.37 -28.69
CA PRO A 521 9.11 -2.74 -27.35
C PRO A 521 7.69 -3.34 -27.36
N GLY A 522 7.46 -4.35 -28.14
CA GLY A 522 6.17 -5.07 -28.14
C GLY A 522 4.99 -4.17 -28.54
N PHE A 523 3.91 -4.21 -27.78
CA PHE A 523 2.72 -3.38 -28.01
C PHE A 523 2.97 -1.87 -27.76
N ALA A 524 3.97 -1.50 -26.96
CA ALA A 524 4.29 -0.09 -26.72
C ALA A 524 4.84 0.62 -27.95
N GLY A 525 5.42 -0.13 -28.90
CA GLY A 525 5.93 0.44 -30.14
C GLY A 525 4.90 1.21 -30.95
N GLU A 526 3.67 0.71 -31.02
CA GLU A 526 2.56 1.39 -31.72
C GLU A 526 2.08 2.64 -30.98
N ILE A 527 2.10 2.61 -29.63
CA ILE A 527 1.64 3.75 -28.82
C ILE A 527 2.68 4.87 -28.85
N CYS A 528 3.94 4.51 -28.65
CA CYS A 528 5.03 5.48 -28.49
C CYS A 528 5.74 5.84 -29.80
N GLY A 529 5.43 5.15 -30.92
CA GLY A 529 6.07 5.41 -32.24
C GLY A 529 7.56 5.07 -32.23
N VAL A 530 7.95 3.97 -31.59
CA VAL A 530 9.36 3.57 -31.47
C VAL A 530 9.55 2.08 -31.71
N ARG A 531 10.77 1.75 -32.14
CA ARG A 531 11.37 0.42 -32.09
C ARG A 531 12.64 0.49 -31.24
N VAL A 532 12.91 -0.55 -30.47
CA VAL A 532 14.17 -0.73 -29.76
C VAL A 532 15.09 -1.56 -30.69
N SER A 533 16.19 -0.98 -31.15
CA SER A 533 17.16 -1.63 -32.06
C SER A 533 18.24 -2.38 -31.28
N ASP A 534 18.59 -1.88 -30.11
CA ASP A 534 19.56 -2.50 -29.20
C ASP A 534 19.29 -2.03 -27.78
N TYR A 535 19.84 -2.73 -26.79
CA TYR A 535 19.70 -2.38 -25.39
C TYR A 535 20.90 -2.83 -24.56
N THR A 536 21.18 -2.11 -23.49
CA THR A 536 22.28 -2.48 -22.60
C THR A 536 22.03 -2.06 -21.16
N HIS A 537 22.60 -2.83 -20.25
CA HIS A 537 22.79 -2.42 -18.86
C HIS A 537 23.92 -1.39 -18.79
N VAL A 538 23.74 -0.35 -17.98
CA VAL A 538 24.78 0.63 -17.66
C VAL A 538 25.63 0.04 -16.53
N GLY A 539 26.82 -0.41 -16.86
CA GLY A 539 27.74 -1.01 -15.91
C GLY A 539 28.54 0.03 -15.12
N PRO A 540 29.19 -0.38 -14.03
CA PRO A 540 29.98 0.57 -13.20
C PRO A 540 31.18 1.15 -13.93
N THR A 541 31.63 0.56 -15.03
CA THR A 541 32.76 1.04 -15.88
C THR A 541 32.32 1.98 -16.98
N ASP A 542 31.01 2.11 -17.26
CA ASP A 542 30.50 2.93 -18.35
C ASP A 542 30.46 4.44 -18.02
N GLY A 543 30.67 4.79 -16.77
CA GLY A 543 30.51 6.17 -16.29
C GLY A 543 29.05 6.61 -16.26
N ALA A 544 28.81 7.87 -15.93
CA ALA A 544 27.49 8.45 -15.92
C ALA A 544 26.96 8.59 -17.35
N GLN A 545 25.83 7.96 -17.64
CA GLN A 545 25.15 8.09 -18.92
C GLN A 545 24.06 9.17 -18.82
N HIS A 546 23.89 9.92 -19.89
CA HIS A 546 22.86 10.96 -19.96
C HIS A 546 22.35 11.16 -21.39
N ALA A 547 21.24 11.87 -21.50
CA ALA A 547 20.68 12.35 -22.75
C ALA A 547 20.48 13.86 -22.65
N VAL A 548 20.31 14.54 -23.80
CA VAL A 548 20.13 15.99 -23.81
C VAL A 548 18.80 16.35 -24.48
N TRP A 549 17.92 17.01 -23.72
CA TRP A 549 16.61 17.51 -24.15
C TRP A 549 16.57 19.04 -24.12
N ASP A 550 16.56 19.69 -25.31
CA ASP A 550 16.59 21.16 -25.45
C ASP A 550 17.72 21.82 -24.64
N GLY A 551 18.91 21.21 -24.63
CA GLY A 551 20.07 21.73 -23.92
C GLY A 551 20.15 21.36 -22.44
N GLU A 552 19.17 20.65 -21.88
CA GLU A 552 19.16 20.16 -20.50
C GLU A 552 19.53 18.69 -20.44
N GLU A 553 20.36 18.31 -19.47
CA GLU A 553 20.77 16.93 -19.27
C GLU A 553 19.67 16.14 -18.56
N LEU A 554 19.41 14.94 -19.08
CA LEU A 554 18.62 13.88 -18.47
C LEU A 554 19.56 12.76 -18.08
N GLU A 555 19.65 12.44 -16.80
CA GLU A 555 20.37 11.25 -16.34
C GLU A 555 19.74 9.99 -16.94
N ALA A 556 20.56 9.08 -17.45
CA ALA A 556 20.14 7.84 -18.11
C ALA A 556 20.80 6.60 -17.48
N PRO A 557 20.56 6.33 -16.18
CA PRO A 557 21.24 5.26 -15.46
C PRO A 557 20.57 3.90 -15.67
N ILE A 558 21.26 2.86 -15.20
CA ILE A 558 20.81 1.47 -14.99
C ILE A 558 20.63 0.69 -16.28
N PHE A 559 19.71 1.06 -17.15
CA PHE A 559 19.39 0.28 -18.35
C PHE A 559 18.93 1.21 -19.49
N ASN A 560 19.56 1.09 -20.65
CA ASN A 560 19.26 1.94 -21.81
C ASN A 560 18.78 1.13 -23.00
N ASP A 561 17.64 1.55 -23.57
CA ASP A 561 17.10 1.12 -24.85
C ASP A 561 17.54 2.13 -25.93
N ILE A 562 18.18 1.65 -26.97
CA ILE A 562 18.56 2.45 -28.13
C ILE A 562 17.37 2.50 -29.09
N LEU A 563 16.83 3.71 -29.31
CA LEU A 563 15.55 3.90 -29.97
C LEU A 563 15.69 4.20 -31.46
N GLU A 564 14.76 3.67 -32.24
CA GLU A 564 14.51 4.07 -33.63
C GLU A 564 13.08 4.63 -33.70
N PRO A 565 12.91 5.93 -34.07
CA PRO A 565 11.59 6.51 -34.22
C PRO A 565 10.85 5.90 -35.43
N CYS A 566 9.55 5.68 -35.28
CA CYS A 566 8.69 5.10 -36.29
C CYS A 566 7.44 5.98 -36.50
N GLY A 567 6.79 5.87 -37.69
CA GLY A 567 5.48 6.47 -37.89
C GLY A 567 5.44 8.01 -37.84
N GLY A 568 6.57 8.70 -37.96
CA GLY A 568 6.64 10.15 -37.87
C GLY A 568 6.78 10.68 -36.42
N ALA A 569 7.10 9.83 -35.48
CA ALA A 569 7.39 10.24 -34.10
C ALA A 569 8.65 11.12 -34.02
N GLU A 570 8.65 12.07 -33.11
CA GLU A 570 9.66 13.10 -32.95
C GLU A 570 10.72 12.72 -31.94
N VAL A 571 11.99 12.88 -32.30
CA VAL A 571 13.12 12.72 -31.36
C VAL A 571 13.30 14.01 -30.57
N LEU A 572 13.18 13.92 -29.24
CA LEU A 572 13.33 15.05 -28.32
C LEU A 572 14.70 15.08 -27.64
N ALA A 573 15.33 13.93 -27.44
CA ALA A 573 16.66 13.84 -26.81
C ALA A 573 17.48 12.72 -27.44
N ALA A 574 18.81 12.90 -27.44
CA ALA A 574 19.78 11.89 -27.88
C ALA A 574 20.74 11.55 -26.72
N PHE A 575 21.19 10.30 -26.69
CA PHE A 575 22.19 9.82 -25.72
C PHE A 575 23.53 10.50 -25.92
N LYS A 576 24.29 10.58 -24.84
CA LYS A 576 25.66 11.05 -24.76
C LYS A 576 26.52 10.09 -23.94
N GLY A 577 27.74 9.85 -24.43
CA GLY A 577 28.79 9.25 -23.59
C GLY A 577 28.94 7.74 -23.64
N ASN A 578 28.39 7.02 -24.62
CA ASN A 578 28.65 5.58 -24.80
C ASN A 578 28.77 5.25 -26.30
N TYR A 579 28.93 3.93 -26.67
CA TYR A 579 28.99 3.46 -28.04
C TYR A 579 27.75 3.84 -28.89
N TYR A 580 26.63 4.18 -28.22
CA TYR A 580 25.39 4.65 -28.82
C TYR A 580 25.22 6.21 -28.77
N ASP A 581 26.32 6.95 -28.60
CA ASP A 581 26.30 8.41 -28.58
C ASP A 581 25.61 8.97 -29.83
N GLY A 582 24.71 9.92 -29.66
CA GLY A 582 23.89 10.51 -30.71
C GLY A 582 22.63 9.71 -31.08
N SER A 583 22.46 8.47 -30.59
CA SER A 583 21.22 7.72 -30.81
C SER A 583 20.03 8.33 -30.09
N PRO A 584 18.79 8.22 -30.62
CA PRO A 584 17.59 8.70 -29.94
C PRO A 584 17.42 8.07 -28.54
N ALA A 585 17.18 8.93 -27.56
CA ALA A 585 16.98 8.55 -26.17
C ALA A 585 15.56 8.86 -25.66
N LEU A 586 14.93 9.91 -26.20
CA LEU A 586 13.55 10.30 -25.87
C LEU A 586 12.80 10.55 -27.15
N VAL A 587 11.68 9.86 -27.33
CA VAL A 587 10.80 10.00 -28.50
C VAL A 587 9.39 10.36 -28.00
N ARG A 588 8.74 11.26 -28.78
CA ARG A 588 7.34 11.66 -28.60
C ARG A 588 6.51 11.27 -29.81
N ASN A 589 5.46 10.50 -29.58
CA ASN A 589 4.45 10.22 -30.59
C ASN A 589 3.17 11.01 -30.28
N THR A 590 2.51 11.50 -31.34
CA THR A 590 1.19 12.11 -31.29
C THR A 590 0.17 11.10 -31.78
N LEU A 591 -0.78 10.73 -30.93
CA LEU A 591 -1.79 9.73 -31.24
C LEU A 591 -3.19 10.28 -30.88
N GLY A 592 -4.04 10.49 -31.87
CA GLY A 592 -5.31 11.17 -31.66
C GLY A 592 -5.12 12.60 -31.13
N ARG A 593 -5.65 12.88 -29.94
CA ARG A 593 -5.53 14.19 -29.29
C ARG A 593 -4.42 14.24 -28.23
N GLY A 594 -3.83 13.10 -27.87
CA GLY A 594 -2.82 12.99 -26.82
C GLY A 594 -1.42 12.76 -27.33
N LYS A 595 -0.52 12.51 -26.40
CA LYS A 595 0.91 12.27 -26.66
C LYS A 595 1.42 11.13 -25.80
N ALA A 596 2.27 10.30 -26.40
CA ALA A 596 3.01 9.27 -25.69
C ALA A 596 4.51 9.56 -25.80
N TYR A 597 5.22 9.42 -24.68
CA TYR A 597 6.66 9.62 -24.56
C TYR A 597 7.30 8.30 -24.20
N TYR A 598 8.39 7.96 -24.88
CA TYR A 598 9.24 6.83 -24.53
C TYR A 598 10.64 7.34 -24.23
N PHE A 599 11.07 7.20 -22.97
CA PHE A 599 12.44 7.49 -22.58
C PHE A 599 13.22 6.18 -22.47
N GLY A 600 14.27 6.02 -23.29
CA GLY A 600 15.06 4.79 -23.35
C GLY A 600 15.94 4.54 -22.13
N ALA A 601 15.57 5.03 -20.92
CA ALA A 601 16.35 4.86 -19.70
C ALA A 601 15.47 4.82 -18.46
N GLY A 602 16.10 4.69 -17.28
CA GLY A 602 15.47 4.86 -15.98
C GLY A 602 15.31 6.34 -15.62
N PHE A 603 14.34 6.64 -14.75
CA PHE A 603 14.03 8.00 -14.32
C PHE A 603 14.64 8.30 -12.96
N SER A 604 15.74 9.07 -12.91
CA SER A 604 16.20 9.67 -11.66
C SER A 604 15.25 10.79 -11.19
N ALA A 605 15.39 11.25 -9.95
CA ALA A 605 14.61 12.37 -9.46
C ALA A 605 14.81 13.64 -10.30
N ASN A 606 16.05 13.93 -10.77
CA ASN A 606 16.36 15.07 -11.61
C ASN A 606 15.72 14.93 -13.02
N THR A 607 15.78 13.74 -13.60
CA THR A 607 15.12 13.45 -14.90
C THR A 607 13.61 13.60 -14.77
N ALA A 608 13.00 13.03 -13.74
CA ALA A 608 11.55 13.14 -13.48
C ALA A 608 11.12 14.61 -13.23
N GLU A 609 11.91 15.39 -12.49
CA GLU A 609 11.69 16.82 -12.28
C GLU A 609 11.69 17.61 -13.61
N THR A 610 12.63 17.31 -14.49
CA THR A 610 12.68 17.93 -15.83
C THR A 610 11.44 17.61 -16.66
N PHE A 611 10.95 16.35 -16.61
CA PHE A 611 9.70 15.98 -17.26
C PHE A 611 8.51 16.73 -16.67
N LEU A 612 8.36 16.76 -15.33
CA LEU A 612 7.26 17.50 -14.69
C LEU A 612 7.22 18.97 -15.11
N ARG A 613 8.38 19.62 -15.15
CA ARG A 613 8.50 21.02 -15.53
C ARG A 613 8.20 21.25 -17.02
N LYS A 614 8.81 20.48 -17.91
CA LYS A 614 8.62 20.63 -19.37
C LYS A 614 7.20 20.26 -19.81
N LEU A 615 6.53 19.36 -19.11
CA LEU A 615 5.14 18.98 -19.38
C LEU A 615 4.11 19.84 -18.65
N GLY A 616 4.54 20.78 -17.78
CA GLY A 616 3.67 21.74 -17.11
C GLY A 616 2.95 21.23 -15.87
N PHE A 617 3.50 20.21 -15.22
CA PHE A 617 2.92 19.61 -14.00
C PHE A 617 3.65 19.99 -12.71
N ALA A 618 4.79 20.68 -12.79
CA ALA A 618 5.48 21.17 -11.60
C ALA A 618 4.69 22.33 -10.96
N ASN A 619 4.57 22.27 -9.62
CA ASN A 619 3.96 23.32 -8.79
C ASN A 619 2.56 23.80 -9.25
N PRO A 620 1.56 22.92 -9.34
CA PRO A 620 0.23 23.27 -9.85
C PRO A 620 -0.49 24.33 -8.99
N TYR A 621 -0.10 24.47 -7.72
CA TYR A 621 -0.64 25.48 -6.80
C TYR A 621 0.23 26.74 -6.67
N GLY A 622 1.28 26.88 -7.49
CA GLY A 622 2.22 28.01 -7.49
C GLY A 622 1.58 29.40 -7.72
N GLY A 623 0.40 29.45 -8.32
CA GLY A 623 -0.42 30.67 -8.41
C GLY A 623 -1.08 31.10 -7.08
N LEU A 624 -1.21 30.20 -6.13
CA LEU A 624 -1.81 30.43 -4.80
C LEU A 624 -0.76 30.53 -3.70
N LEU A 625 0.24 29.65 -3.75
CA LEU A 625 1.24 29.44 -2.70
C LEU A 625 2.64 29.37 -3.30
N GLU A 626 3.58 30.03 -2.66
CA GLU A 626 5.00 29.83 -2.86
C GLU A 626 5.56 29.08 -1.64
N LEU A 627 6.12 27.93 -1.89
CA LEU A 627 6.49 26.95 -0.86
C LEU A 627 7.97 26.55 -1.01
N PRO A 628 8.68 26.33 0.10
CA PRO A 628 10.01 25.73 0.07
C PRO A 628 9.90 24.23 -0.21
N ALA A 629 10.97 23.62 -0.73
CA ALA A 629 11.00 22.20 -1.11
C ALA A 629 10.68 21.23 0.05
N GLU A 630 10.93 21.66 1.28
CA GLU A 630 10.67 20.91 2.50
C GLU A 630 9.17 20.71 2.79
N ALA A 631 8.29 21.54 2.21
CA ALA A 631 6.86 21.42 2.40
C ALA A 631 6.27 20.31 1.51
N GLU A 632 5.45 19.44 2.06
CA GLU A 632 4.57 18.58 1.27
C GLU A 632 3.23 19.29 1.02
N VAL A 633 2.69 19.12 -0.19
CA VAL A 633 1.35 19.53 -0.55
C VAL A 633 0.49 18.31 -0.83
N ALA A 634 -0.62 18.20 -0.09
CA ALA A 634 -1.68 17.24 -0.36
C ALA A 634 -3.01 17.98 -0.50
N VAL A 635 -3.89 17.50 -1.35
CA VAL A 635 -5.16 18.19 -1.61
C VAL A 635 -6.32 17.22 -1.52
N ARG A 636 -7.29 17.51 -0.68
CA ARG A 636 -8.59 16.84 -0.67
C ARG A 636 -9.65 17.71 -1.33
N SER A 637 -10.53 17.11 -2.11
CA SER A 637 -11.59 17.82 -2.82
C SER A 637 -12.96 17.23 -2.51
N LYS A 638 -13.94 18.10 -2.25
CA LYS A 638 -15.34 17.71 -2.02
C LYS A 638 -16.26 18.83 -2.50
N ASP A 639 -17.29 18.45 -3.23
CA ASP A 639 -18.34 19.37 -3.71
C ASP A 639 -17.77 20.60 -4.47
N GLY A 640 -16.68 20.39 -5.21
CA GLY A 640 -16.00 21.45 -5.98
C GLY A 640 -15.06 22.36 -5.16
N ALA A 641 -14.96 22.17 -3.85
CA ALA A 641 -14.00 22.87 -3.00
C ALA A 641 -12.71 22.04 -2.81
N ASP A 642 -11.55 22.71 -2.93
CA ASP A 642 -10.23 22.14 -2.69
C ASP A 642 -9.69 22.58 -1.33
N TYR A 643 -9.26 21.64 -0.52
CA TYR A 643 -8.63 21.83 0.77
C TYR A 643 -7.16 21.47 0.67
N ILE A 644 -6.28 22.49 0.74
CA ILE A 644 -4.84 22.34 0.53
C ILE A 644 -4.16 22.14 1.88
N PHE A 645 -3.60 20.95 2.09
CA PHE A 645 -2.75 20.63 3.22
C PHE A 645 -1.31 21.04 2.88
N VAL A 646 -0.67 21.78 3.78
CA VAL A 646 0.76 22.08 3.76
C VAL A 646 1.37 21.48 5.02
N LEU A 647 2.24 20.50 4.85
CA LEU A 647 2.85 19.76 5.94
C LEU A 647 4.36 20.05 6.00
N ASN A 648 4.84 20.37 7.20
CA ASN A 648 6.25 20.61 7.47
C ASN A 648 6.84 19.48 8.31
N TYR A 649 7.71 18.66 7.72
CA TYR A 649 8.38 17.54 8.40
C TYR A 649 9.67 17.95 9.11
N MET A 650 10.12 19.20 8.89
CA MET A 650 11.34 19.73 9.53
C MET A 650 11.10 19.98 11.02
N PRO A 651 12.13 19.81 11.87
CA PRO A 651 12.07 20.24 13.26
C PRO A 651 12.04 21.77 13.42
N SER A 652 12.45 22.51 12.39
CA SER A 652 12.46 23.97 12.32
C SER A 652 11.25 24.50 11.56
N ALA A 653 10.92 25.77 11.80
CA ALA A 653 9.91 26.46 11.03
C ALA A 653 10.36 26.66 9.58
N ILE A 654 9.38 26.61 8.66
CA ILE A 654 9.55 26.98 7.24
C ILE A 654 8.72 28.23 6.94
N ARG A 655 9.14 28.97 5.92
CA ARG A 655 8.42 30.17 5.44
C ARG A 655 7.72 29.84 4.12
N LEU A 656 6.47 30.26 4.02
CA LEU A 656 5.68 30.18 2.81
C LEU A 656 5.08 31.56 2.50
N ASN A 657 4.67 31.76 1.26
CA ASN A 657 4.02 33.02 0.85
C ASN A 657 2.65 32.72 0.22
N ALA A 658 1.58 33.15 0.88
CA ALA A 658 0.21 33.08 0.36
C ALA A 658 -0.05 34.25 -0.58
N LYS A 659 -0.05 33.99 -1.90
CA LYS A 659 -0.23 35.00 -2.95
C LYS A 659 -1.66 35.58 -3.01
N GLN A 660 -2.59 34.88 -2.38
CA GLN A 660 -4.00 35.28 -2.25
C GLN A 660 -4.45 35.05 -0.80
N PRO A 661 -5.46 35.80 -0.31
CA PRO A 661 -6.04 35.54 1.00
C PRO A 661 -6.65 34.14 1.09
N MET A 662 -6.29 33.38 2.13
CA MET A 662 -6.78 32.03 2.43
C MET A 662 -7.13 31.91 3.90
N ILE A 663 -7.96 30.94 4.27
CA ILE A 663 -8.29 30.63 5.66
C ILE A 663 -7.59 29.34 6.05
N ASP A 664 -6.81 29.35 7.11
CA ASP A 664 -6.31 28.12 7.75
C ASP A 664 -7.41 27.55 8.64
N LEU A 665 -7.95 26.40 8.24
CA LEU A 665 -9.06 25.75 8.94
C LEU A 665 -8.70 25.28 10.35
N LEU A 666 -7.43 24.95 10.59
CA LEU A 666 -6.96 24.46 11.90
C LEU A 666 -6.93 25.58 12.94
N THR A 667 -6.73 26.82 12.52
CA THR A 667 -6.64 27.97 13.42
C THR A 667 -7.79 28.96 13.26
N GLY A 668 -8.54 28.88 12.14
CA GLY A 668 -9.55 29.87 11.75
C GLY A 668 -8.97 31.22 11.30
N LYS A 669 -7.66 31.34 11.20
CA LYS A 669 -6.98 32.59 10.83
C LYS A 669 -6.97 32.79 9.31
N LYS A 670 -7.20 34.03 8.90
CA LYS A 670 -6.93 34.48 7.53
C LYS A 670 -5.45 34.71 7.38
N ILE A 671 -4.85 34.13 6.34
CA ILE A 671 -3.44 34.26 5.96
C ILE A 671 -3.32 34.97 4.62
N SER A 672 -2.30 35.79 4.45
CA SER A 672 -1.94 36.47 3.20
C SER A 672 -0.49 36.95 3.28
N GLY A 673 0.26 36.89 2.19
CA GLY A 673 1.67 37.23 2.18
C GLY A 673 2.54 36.21 2.87
N ALA A 674 3.66 36.65 3.44
CA ALA A 674 4.62 35.77 4.11
C ALA A 674 4.06 35.25 5.44
N VAL A 675 4.10 33.93 5.60
CA VAL A 675 3.62 33.21 6.78
C VAL A 675 4.67 32.19 7.21
N GLU A 676 4.81 31.96 8.50
CA GLU A 676 5.67 30.95 9.09
C GLU A 676 4.86 29.74 9.54
N LEU A 677 5.29 28.54 9.15
CA LEU A 677 4.76 27.26 9.60
C LEU A 677 5.79 26.59 10.51
N ASN A 678 5.45 26.44 11.77
CA ASN A 678 6.33 25.87 12.79
C ASN A 678 6.86 24.47 12.41
N GLY A 679 7.93 24.02 13.07
CA GLY A 679 8.42 22.66 12.95
C GLY A 679 7.32 21.64 13.28
N TYR A 680 7.24 20.57 12.50
CA TYR A 680 6.17 19.55 12.55
C TYR A 680 4.75 20.13 12.44
N GLY A 681 4.64 21.34 11.85
CA GLY A 681 3.37 22.05 11.69
C GLY A 681 2.59 21.61 10.47
N VAL A 682 1.27 21.80 10.53
CA VAL A 682 0.36 21.59 9.40
C VAL A 682 -0.58 22.78 9.30
N MET A 683 -0.83 23.24 8.07
CA MET A 683 -1.92 24.14 7.71
C MET A 683 -2.89 23.42 6.78
N VAL A 684 -4.18 23.73 6.90
CA VAL A 684 -5.21 23.25 5.97
C VAL A 684 -5.93 24.47 5.42
N LEU A 685 -5.64 24.79 4.18
CA LEU A 685 -5.99 26.05 3.55
C LEU A 685 -7.24 25.89 2.68
N ASP A 686 -8.19 26.78 2.89
CA ASP A 686 -9.39 26.96 2.09
C ASP A 686 -9.36 28.34 1.42
N LYS A 687 -9.95 28.46 0.23
CA LYS A 687 -10.10 29.77 -0.41
C LYS A 687 -11.07 30.65 0.37
N CYS A 688 -10.78 31.96 0.48
CA CYS A 688 -11.67 32.92 1.08
C CYS A 688 -12.91 33.17 0.23
#